data_3963b333bc21134682b832c3519d9236
#
_entry.id   3963b333bc21134682b832c3519d9236
#
_cell.length_a   1.000
_cell.length_b   1.000
_cell.length_c   1.000
_cell.angle_alpha   90.00
_cell.angle_beta   90.00
_cell.angle_gamma   90.00
#
_symmetry.space_group_name_H-M   'P 1'
#
loop_
_entity.id
_entity.type
_entity.pdbx_description
1 polymer ?
#
loop_
_entity_poly.entity_id
_entity_poly.type
_entity_poly.pdbx_seq_one_letter_code
_entity_poly.pdbx_strand_id
1 'polypeptide(L)'
;MAGTAHQHGRQPQAGGRERSPATVWESAALIALALILCTPFLYLLRSSHSVHPEPVSENRFIGSEACGACHQPSFDQWQNSHHDLAMDIASEATVLGDFNDIAYTDPHNQVTSRFFRQGDKFMVETEGPDGTLQTFEITHTFGVYPLQQYLIPFPGGRLQCLNIAWNSRDNRWYRVPPYDVKGTDDWLHWTKGGQTWNGMCAECHSTDLAKNYDMDTDTYQTTWFEIDVGCEACHGPGSNHAEWAKKPAMARSRIDNAGLVVDTSDISSSRFISICAPCHSRRYQLGDNRHQAEDVLDTMVPSLLEEGLYYPDGQILEEVYVYGSYAQSKMFRHDVRCSDCHDVHSLKLHKEGNDLCLQCHRAAEYDRYEHHFHQRQFEGKPSDGHLCVKCHMPARTYMGADHRPDHSIRVPRPDLSESLATPNSCSTAGCHADKALSWVTDHYNRWYGASKKPHYGDLIAAARAADPDAAEGLRTLAGDALSPVIVRATALSLLRNYPGPATTDAMIAALEDDDSLIRHTAIRGLQNLDLQTRLTHIAPKLYDRVKGVRIEAAAALASVPKTSLKDDDVEAFEAALREYQAAMRYNADFAPQRYNLGNLAAAQGDNDKAIGYYQQAIKIDDQFYPAKVNLAMLFNRTGNNEAAANLLREVIAGNPQLHEAVYSLGLLLAEMGKLEEAAELLGRAADSMPEYTRPRYNQALALLKLKRYEEGEQALLKALEVEPANREYFSTLANLYLSFNLIDRARTLVETTLEKVPDHAEALQLRDLIRQNRTPP
;
A
#
# COMPACT_ATOMS: atom_id res chain seq x y z
N MET A 1 -74.92 14.86 43.47
CA MET A 1 -75.85 15.89 43.92
C MET A 1 -76.13 16.72 42.66
N ALA A 2 -77.23 16.41 41.96
CA ALA A 2 -78.55 17.03 42.12
C ALA A 2 -78.44 18.51 41.79
N GLY A 3 -79.20 19.10 40.89
CA GLY A 3 -80.44 18.81 40.21
C GLY A 3 -80.59 19.79 39.09
N THR A 4 -81.27 19.37 38.02
CA THR A 4 -82.63 19.75 37.63
C THR A 4 -82.88 21.28 37.53
N ALA A 5 -83.46 21.85 36.52
CA ALA A 5 -84.38 21.52 35.45
C ALA A 5 -84.87 22.83 34.76
N HIS A 6 -85.52 22.65 33.65
CA HIS A 6 -86.62 23.30 32.99
C HIS A 6 -86.37 24.29 31.83
N GLN A 7 -86.59 23.79 30.67
CA GLN A 7 -87.59 24.16 29.66
C GLN A 7 -87.99 25.63 29.56
N HIS A 8 -87.80 26.21 28.36
CA HIS A 8 -88.94 26.64 27.51
C HIS A 8 -88.46 26.94 26.08
N GLY A 9 -89.12 26.34 25.15
CA GLY A 9 -88.92 26.48 23.72
C GLY A 9 -89.41 27.84 23.19
N ARG A 10 -88.80 28.23 22.12
CA ARG A 10 -89.41 29.03 21.02
C ARG A 10 -88.64 28.73 19.76
N GLN A 11 -89.38 28.22 18.78
CA GLN A 11 -88.95 28.23 17.39
C GLN A 11 -88.83 29.66 16.90
N PRO A 12 -87.88 29.97 16.04
CA PRO A 12 -88.07 31.05 15.06
C PRO A 12 -88.06 30.47 13.65
N GLN A 13 -88.96 30.99 12.91
CA GLN A 13 -89.27 30.80 11.51
C GLN A 13 -88.08 30.86 10.58
N ALA A 14 -88.08 29.99 9.58
CA ALA A 14 -87.25 30.00 8.39
C ALA A 14 -87.48 31.27 7.56
N GLY A 15 -86.52 32.20 7.62
CA GLY A 15 -86.42 33.30 6.66
C GLY A 15 -85.47 32.91 5.54
N GLY A 16 -85.93 32.37 4.45
CA GLY A 16 -85.17 32.17 3.22
C GLY A 16 -84.72 33.55 2.67
N ARG A 17 -83.42 33.88 2.82
CA ARG A 17 -82.84 34.95 2.01
C ARG A 17 -82.43 34.35 0.68
N GLU A 18 -83.32 34.59 -0.36
CA GLU A 18 -82.92 34.43 -1.75
C GLU A 18 -81.71 35.31 -2.02
N ARG A 19 -80.49 34.68 -2.28
CA ARG A 19 -79.32 35.39 -2.77
C ARG A 19 -79.61 35.94 -4.15
N SER A 20 -79.46 37.25 -4.36
CA SER A 20 -79.65 37.87 -5.65
C SER A 20 -78.80 37.21 -6.74
N PRO A 21 -79.19 37.09 -7.98
CA PRO A 21 -78.36 36.52 -9.06
C PRO A 21 -77.01 37.20 -9.22
N ALA A 22 -76.87 38.46 -8.88
CA ALA A 22 -75.63 39.19 -8.97
C ALA A 22 -74.52 38.64 -8.02
N THR A 23 -74.88 38.27 -6.79
CA THR A 23 -73.89 37.71 -5.82
C THR A 23 -73.39 36.30 -6.19
N VAL A 24 -74.19 35.52 -6.92
CA VAL A 24 -73.79 34.22 -7.45
C VAL A 24 -72.78 34.37 -8.59
N TRP A 25 -73.00 35.33 -9.49
CA TRP A 25 -72.10 35.62 -10.60
C TRP A 25 -70.78 36.26 -10.12
N GLU A 26 -70.77 37.11 -9.13
CA GLU A 26 -69.58 37.66 -8.51
C GLU A 26 -68.74 36.59 -7.81
N SER A 27 -69.37 35.69 -7.08
CA SER A 27 -68.67 34.55 -6.44
C SER A 27 -68.11 33.56 -7.49
N ALA A 28 -68.83 33.30 -8.56
CA ALA A 28 -68.34 32.43 -9.66
C ALA A 28 -67.16 33.09 -10.42
N ALA A 29 -67.20 34.43 -10.63
CA ALA A 29 -66.11 35.17 -11.26
C ALA A 29 -64.84 35.17 -10.38
N LEU A 30 -64.97 35.29 -9.07
CA LEU A 30 -63.84 35.25 -8.13
C LEU A 30 -63.21 33.84 -8.06
N ILE A 31 -64.03 32.79 -8.08
CA ILE A 31 -63.55 31.40 -8.15
C ILE A 31 -62.84 31.13 -9.47
N ALA A 32 -63.40 31.58 -10.61
CA ALA A 32 -62.77 31.45 -11.91
C ALA A 32 -61.42 32.23 -11.96
N LEU A 33 -61.37 33.41 -11.43
CA LEU A 33 -60.13 34.20 -11.35
C LEU A 33 -59.07 33.54 -10.44
N ALA A 34 -59.49 32.97 -9.30
CA ALA A 34 -58.61 32.21 -8.41
C ALA A 34 -58.09 30.92 -9.11
N LEU A 35 -58.90 30.21 -9.85
CA LEU A 35 -58.51 29.07 -10.64
C LEU A 35 -57.52 29.46 -11.75
N ILE A 36 -57.78 30.57 -12.47
CA ILE A 36 -56.89 31.08 -13.53
C ILE A 36 -55.53 31.49 -12.95
N LEU A 37 -55.48 32.09 -11.77
CA LEU A 37 -54.26 32.51 -11.12
C LEU A 37 -53.51 31.36 -10.43
N CYS A 38 -54.23 30.37 -9.86
CA CYS A 38 -53.63 29.24 -9.15
C CYS A 38 -53.24 28.07 -10.08
N THR A 39 -53.93 27.90 -11.24
CA THR A 39 -53.63 26.81 -12.16
C THR A 39 -52.19 26.82 -12.72
N PRO A 40 -51.64 27.98 -13.15
CA PRO A 40 -50.21 28.04 -13.55
C PRO A 40 -49.26 27.70 -12.39
N PHE A 41 -49.60 28.17 -11.18
CA PHE A 41 -48.79 27.92 -10.00
C PHE A 41 -48.87 26.43 -9.57
N LEU A 42 -50.04 25.83 -9.58
CA LEU A 42 -50.23 24.41 -9.33
C LEU A 42 -49.62 23.55 -10.45
N TYR A 43 -49.67 24.02 -11.70
CA TYR A 43 -48.98 23.35 -12.81
C TYR A 43 -47.46 23.40 -12.63
N LEU A 44 -46.89 24.55 -12.24
CA LEU A 44 -45.48 24.72 -11.93
C LEU A 44 -45.05 23.87 -10.70
N LEU A 45 -45.88 23.85 -9.64
CA LEU A 45 -45.62 22.99 -8.47
C LEU A 45 -45.68 21.51 -8.85
N ARG A 46 -46.58 21.08 -9.71
CA ARG A 46 -46.74 19.69 -10.15
C ARG A 46 -45.65 19.30 -11.16
N SER A 47 -45.24 20.21 -12.04
CA SER A 47 -44.14 19.99 -12.96
C SER A 47 -42.78 19.99 -12.26
N SER A 48 -42.63 20.70 -11.12
CA SER A 48 -41.42 20.61 -10.29
C SER A 48 -41.32 19.33 -9.46
N HIS A 49 -42.43 18.55 -9.31
CA HIS A 49 -42.48 17.25 -8.63
C HIS A 49 -42.50 16.05 -9.57
N SER A 50 -42.59 16.25 -10.88
CA SER A 50 -42.57 15.20 -11.89
C SER A 50 -41.39 15.28 -12.83
N VAL A 51 -40.24 15.75 -12.35
CA VAL A 51 -39.00 15.38 -12.98
C VAL A 51 -38.73 13.91 -12.59
N HIS A 52 -39.33 12.98 -13.39
CA HIS A 52 -38.70 11.68 -13.52
C HIS A 52 -37.23 12.05 -13.94
N PRO A 53 -36.20 11.63 -13.19
CA PRO A 53 -34.86 11.72 -13.74
C PRO A 53 -34.93 10.97 -15.06
N GLU A 54 -34.66 11.64 -16.19
CA GLU A 54 -34.37 10.94 -17.43
C GLU A 54 -33.35 9.84 -17.03
N PRO A 55 -33.50 8.61 -17.49
CA PRO A 55 -32.50 7.60 -17.21
C PRO A 55 -31.17 8.22 -17.58
N VAL A 56 -30.35 8.45 -16.57
CA VAL A 56 -28.99 9.02 -16.74
C VAL A 56 -28.31 8.06 -17.69
N SER A 57 -28.09 8.49 -18.94
CA SER A 57 -27.33 7.70 -19.90
C SER A 57 -25.99 7.35 -19.23
N GLU A 58 -25.54 6.13 -19.43
CA GLU A 58 -24.24 5.70 -18.90
C GLU A 58 -23.18 6.73 -19.32
N ASN A 59 -22.52 7.33 -18.33
CA ASN A 59 -21.55 8.40 -18.60
C ASN A 59 -20.35 7.80 -19.34
N ARG A 60 -19.93 8.40 -20.44
CA ARG A 60 -18.89 7.89 -21.34
C ARG A 60 -17.74 8.90 -21.47
N PHE A 61 -16.58 8.40 -21.74
CA PHE A 61 -15.41 9.22 -22.10
C PHE A 61 -15.65 9.87 -23.47
N ILE A 62 -15.19 11.09 -23.65
CA ILE A 62 -15.37 11.92 -24.85
C ILE A 62 -14.07 12.49 -25.40
N GLY A 63 -12.98 12.42 -24.62
CA GLY A 63 -11.63 12.87 -24.99
C GLY A 63 -11.32 14.33 -24.70
N SER A 64 -10.05 14.59 -24.51
CA SER A 64 -9.51 15.90 -24.12
C SER A 64 -9.81 16.99 -25.15
N GLU A 65 -9.80 16.69 -26.46
CA GLU A 65 -10.17 17.65 -27.50
C GLU A 65 -11.62 18.14 -27.38
N ALA A 66 -12.55 17.23 -27.02
CA ALA A 66 -13.95 17.61 -26.81
C ALA A 66 -14.10 18.56 -25.60
N CYS A 67 -13.30 18.37 -24.56
CA CYS A 67 -13.24 19.26 -23.40
C CYS A 67 -12.65 20.63 -23.80
N GLY A 68 -11.58 20.64 -24.58
CA GLY A 68 -10.91 21.85 -25.09
C GLY A 68 -11.83 22.77 -25.85
N ALA A 69 -12.83 22.26 -26.58
CA ALA A 69 -13.79 23.07 -27.31
C ALA A 69 -14.55 24.08 -26.44
N CYS A 70 -14.67 23.84 -25.11
CA CYS A 70 -15.31 24.74 -24.16
C CYS A 70 -14.33 25.26 -23.09
N HIS A 71 -13.29 24.49 -22.76
CA HIS A 71 -12.31 24.78 -21.71
C HIS A 71 -10.92 25.09 -22.30
N GLN A 72 -10.88 25.90 -23.38
CA GLN A 72 -9.66 26.20 -24.13
C GLN A 72 -8.46 26.62 -23.24
N PRO A 73 -8.61 27.51 -22.23
CA PRO A 73 -7.46 27.90 -21.41
C PRO A 73 -6.81 26.74 -20.63
N SER A 74 -7.61 25.80 -20.09
CA SER A 74 -7.10 24.62 -19.37
C SER A 74 -6.51 23.60 -20.35
N PHE A 75 -7.11 23.47 -21.54
CA PHE A 75 -6.60 22.60 -22.60
C PHE A 75 -5.22 23.10 -23.11
N ASP A 76 -5.07 24.41 -23.35
CA ASP A 76 -3.80 25.00 -23.77
C ASP A 76 -2.68 24.84 -22.72
N GLN A 77 -3.05 24.83 -21.44
CA GLN A 77 -2.10 24.55 -20.35
C GLN A 77 -1.70 23.08 -20.29
N TRP A 78 -2.66 22.17 -20.47
CA TRP A 78 -2.44 20.72 -20.44
C TRP A 78 -1.63 20.26 -21.67
N GLN A 79 -1.90 20.80 -22.83
CA GLN A 79 -1.21 20.45 -24.08
C GLN A 79 0.31 20.66 -23.96
N ASN A 80 1.08 19.66 -24.33
CA ASN A 80 2.53 19.55 -24.14
C ASN A 80 3.00 19.56 -22.67
N SER A 81 2.11 19.31 -21.70
CA SER A 81 2.51 18.99 -20.32
C SER A 81 3.06 17.56 -20.24
N HIS A 82 3.68 17.20 -19.09
CA HIS A 82 4.12 15.83 -18.87
C HIS A 82 2.98 14.82 -18.75
N HIS A 83 1.74 15.26 -18.54
CA HIS A 83 0.55 14.40 -18.58
C HIS A 83 0.14 14.10 -20.04
N ASP A 84 0.07 15.09 -20.88
CA ASP A 84 -0.18 14.95 -22.32
C ASP A 84 0.92 14.10 -23.02
N LEU A 85 2.18 14.31 -22.63
CA LEU A 85 3.34 13.59 -23.14
C LEU A 85 3.69 12.33 -22.32
N ALA A 86 2.77 11.84 -21.49
CA ALA A 86 3.03 10.68 -20.63
C ALA A 86 3.31 9.42 -21.44
N MET A 87 2.67 9.26 -22.59
CA MET A 87 2.88 8.18 -23.56
C MET A 87 2.44 8.60 -24.96
N ASP A 88 3.07 8.02 -25.98
CA ASP A 88 2.68 8.25 -27.38
C ASP A 88 3.12 7.10 -28.28
N ILE A 89 2.59 7.06 -29.53
CA ILE A 89 3.07 6.18 -30.58
C ILE A 89 4.45 6.66 -31.06
N ALA A 90 5.39 5.73 -31.25
CA ALA A 90 6.71 6.07 -31.71
C ALA A 90 6.68 6.66 -33.15
N SER A 91 7.10 7.91 -33.30
CA SER A 91 7.14 8.68 -34.55
C SER A 91 8.32 9.64 -34.56
N GLU A 92 8.56 10.30 -35.67
CA GLU A 92 9.58 11.35 -35.80
C GLU A 92 9.33 12.52 -34.82
N ALA A 93 8.08 12.76 -34.46
CA ALA A 93 7.71 13.85 -33.55
C ALA A 93 7.85 13.47 -32.08
N THR A 94 7.74 12.19 -31.76
CA THR A 94 7.62 11.73 -30.36
C THR A 94 8.86 11.05 -29.83
N VAL A 95 9.71 10.49 -30.71
CA VAL A 95 10.96 9.82 -30.31
C VAL A 95 12.08 10.85 -30.11
N LEU A 96 12.61 10.93 -28.90
CA LEU A 96 13.68 11.84 -28.51
C LEU A 96 15.08 11.22 -28.67
N GLY A 97 15.16 9.89 -28.55
CA GLY A 97 16.44 9.16 -28.63
C GLY A 97 17.11 9.19 -29.99
N ASP A 98 18.43 9.04 -30.01
CA ASP A 98 19.21 8.99 -31.23
C ASP A 98 19.18 7.58 -31.83
N PHE A 99 18.52 7.42 -32.99
CA PHE A 99 18.39 6.19 -33.76
C PHE A 99 19.23 6.22 -35.08
N ASN A 100 20.29 7.04 -35.15
CA ASN A 100 21.17 7.13 -36.28
C ASN A 100 22.29 6.08 -36.23
N ASP A 101 21.92 4.82 -36.06
CA ASP A 101 22.87 3.69 -36.04
C ASP A 101 23.85 3.75 -34.84
N ILE A 102 23.33 4.08 -33.66
CA ILE A 102 24.10 4.31 -32.43
C ILE A 102 24.19 3.02 -31.60
N ALA A 103 25.39 2.67 -31.17
CA ALA A 103 25.64 1.59 -30.24
C ALA A 103 25.77 2.13 -28.79
N TYR A 104 25.13 1.44 -27.86
CA TYR A 104 25.27 1.67 -26.42
C TYR A 104 25.67 0.35 -25.74
N THR A 105 26.79 0.36 -25.02
CA THR A 105 27.23 -0.79 -24.21
C THR A 105 26.85 -0.53 -22.76
N ASP A 106 26.02 -1.40 -22.20
CA ASP A 106 25.60 -1.35 -20.79
C ASP A 106 26.82 -1.64 -19.89
N PRO A 107 27.21 -0.71 -19.00
CA PRO A 107 28.37 -0.89 -18.13
C PRO A 107 28.20 -2.01 -17.08
N HIS A 108 26.97 -2.44 -16.81
CA HIS A 108 26.67 -3.42 -15.77
C HIS A 108 26.75 -4.87 -16.27
N ASN A 109 26.22 -5.17 -17.46
CA ASN A 109 26.20 -6.52 -18.03
C ASN A 109 27.03 -6.68 -19.29
N GLN A 110 27.66 -5.60 -19.81
CA GLN A 110 28.48 -5.55 -21.01
C GLN A 110 27.74 -5.90 -22.33
N VAL A 111 26.41 -5.91 -22.30
CA VAL A 111 25.60 -6.08 -23.52
C VAL A 111 25.67 -4.81 -24.33
N THR A 112 25.96 -4.95 -25.62
CA THR A 112 25.92 -3.83 -26.57
C THR A 112 24.62 -3.87 -27.34
N SER A 113 23.81 -2.82 -27.18
CA SER A 113 22.57 -2.60 -27.92
C SER A 113 22.79 -1.58 -29.01
N ARG A 114 22.12 -1.75 -30.17
CA ARG A 114 22.22 -0.88 -31.32
C ARG A 114 20.86 -0.28 -31.65
N PHE A 115 20.77 1.04 -31.73
CA PHE A 115 19.56 1.80 -32.04
C PHE A 115 19.65 2.33 -33.48
N PHE A 116 18.68 1.96 -34.30
CA PHE A 116 18.74 2.28 -35.73
C PHE A 116 17.35 2.42 -36.36
N ARG A 117 17.32 2.87 -37.63
CA ARG A 117 16.09 3.00 -38.41
C ARG A 117 16.01 1.90 -39.48
N GLN A 118 14.78 1.38 -39.65
CA GLN A 118 14.46 0.52 -40.79
C GLN A 118 13.23 1.10 -41.52
N GLY A 119 13.46 1.93 -42.52
CA GLY A 119 12.41 2.77 -43.10
C GLY A 119 11.89 3.75 -42.06
N ASP A 120 10.57 3.80 -41.85
CA ASP A 120 9.93 4.68 -40.85
C ASP A 120 9.92 4.07 -39.44
N LYS A 121 10.42 2.83 -39.25
CA LYS A 121 10.41 2.13 -37.98
C LYS A 121 11.65 2.43 -37.15
N PHE A 122 11.46 2.55 -35.83
CA PHE A 122 12.51 2.64 -34.84
C PHE A 122 12.84 1.23 -34.32
N MET A 123 14.11 0.84 -34.40
CA MET A 123 14.56 -0.52 -34.13
C MET A 123 15.64 -0.53 -33.05
N VAL A 124 15.62 -1.56 -32.23
CA VAL A 124 16.72 -1.88 -31.30
C VAL A 124 17.15 -3.33 -31.50
N GLU A 125 18.46 -3.54 -31.66
CA GLU A 125 19.10 -4.85 -31.54
C GLU A 125 19.68 -4.94 -30.14
N THR A 126 19.19 -5.88 -29.32
CA THR A 126 19.59 -6.05 -27.92
C THR A 126 19.38 -7.48 -27.46
N GLU A 127 19.78 -7.81 -26.22
CA GLU A 127 19.58 -9.11 -25.63
C GLU A 127 18.08 -9.46 -25.53
N GLY A 128 17.71 -10.60 -26.13
CA GLY A 128 16.35 -11.15 -26.11
C GLY A 128 16.09 -12.07 -24.90
N PRO A 129 14.89 -12.69 -24.85
CA PRO A 129 14.49 -13.55 -23.73
C PRO A 129 15.32 -14.84 -23.59
N ASP A 130 16.09 -15.23 -24.60
CA ASP A 130 16.98 -16.38 -24.63
C ASP A 130 18.46 -16.03 -24.43
N GLY A 131 18.78 -14.76 -24.13
CA GLY A 131 20.14 -14.28 -23.95
C GLY A 131 20.90 -14.00 -25.26
N THR A 132 20.26 -14.17 -26.44
CA THR A 132 20.88 -13.85 -27.73
C THR A 132 20.47 -12.45 -28.18
N LEU A 133 21.32 -11.82 -29.01
CA LEU A 133 20.96 -10.54 -29.63
C LEU A 133 19.83 -10.73 -30.63
N GLN A 134 18.76 -9.97 -30.46
CA GLN A 134 17.58 -9.98 -31.31
C GLN A 134 17.18 -8.55 -31.67
N THR A 135 16.55 -8.39 -32.83
CA THR A 135 16.06 -7.10 -33.30
C THR A 135 14.58 -6.94 -33.00
N PHE A 136 14.23 -5.82 -32.37
CA PHE A 136 12.87 -5.49 -31.97
C PHE A 136 12.45 -4.14 -32.57
N GLU A 137 11.16 -4.03 -32.89
CA GLU A 137 10.52 -2.76 -33.27
C GLU A 137 10.02 -2.05 -32.01
N ILE A 138 10.36 -0.78 -31.87
CA ILE A 138 9.83 0.14 -30.85
C ILE A 138 8.54 0.73 -31.41
N THR A 139 7.42 0.56 -30.70
CA THR A 139 6.11 1.01 -31.14
C THR A 139 5.57 2.20 -30.36
N HIS A 140 6.02 2.39 -29.13
CA HIS A 140 5.56 3.48 -28.27
C HIS A 140 6.74 4.09 -27.51
N THR A 141 6.57 5.36 -27.16
CA THR A 141 7.39 6.09 -26.21
C THR A 141 6.60 6.34 -24.94
N PHE A 142 7.25 6.43 -23.78
CA PHE A 142 6.61 6.94 -22.59
C PHE A 142 7.57 7.73 -21.70
N GLY A 143 7.02 8.83 -21.15
CA GLY A 143 7.81 9.88 -20.56
C GLY A 143 8.56 10.72 -21.59
N VAL A 144 8.96 11.92 -21.18
CA VAL A 144 9.63 12.89 -22.05
C VAL A 144 10.80 13.59 -21.36
N TYR A 145 10.70 13.89 -20.08
CA TYR A 145 11.72 14.56 -19.29
C TYR A 145 11.70 14.09 -17.84
N PRO A 146 12.86 13.81 -17.22
CA PRO A 146 14.24 13.88 -17.78
C PRO A 146 14.66 12.64 -18.58
N LEU A 147 13.76 11.69 -18.73
CA LEU A 147 14.01 10.45 -19.47
C LEU A 147 12.82 10.09 -20.35
N GLN A 148 13.11 9.38 -21.44
CA GLN A 148 12.13 8.71 -22.28
C GLN A 148 12.47 7.23 -22.37
N GLN A 149 11.48 6.37 -22.12
CA GLN A 149 11.56 4.92 -22.28
C GLN A 149 10.78 4.47 -23.52
N TYR A 150 10.97 3.21 -23.92
CA TYR A 150 10.45 2.66 -25.15
C TYR A 150 9.77 1.33 -24.93
N LEU A 151 8.63 1.12 -25.63
CA LEU A 151 7.86 -0.11 -25.51
C LEU A 151 7.99 -0.96 -26.77
N ILE A 152 8.11 -2.25 -26.53
CA ILE A 152 8.30 -3.29 -27.54
C ILE A 152 7.17 -4.31 -27.42
N PRO A 153 6.40 -4.60 -28.49
CA PRO A 153 5.36 -5.61 -28.48
C PRO A 153 5.95 -7.01 -28.30
N PHE A 154 5.33 -7.78 -27.42
CA PHE A 154 5.68 -9.17 -27.14
C PHE A 154 4.45 -10.09 -27.27
N PRO A 155 4.65 -11.43 -27.38
CA PRO A 155 3.56 -12.38 -27.45
C PRO A 155 2.58 -12.26 -26.28
N GLY A 156 1.31 -12.60 -26.51
CA GLY A 156 0.27 -12.54 -25.51
C GLY A 156 -0.22 -11.12 -25.21
N GLY A 157 -0.06 -10.17 -26.13
CA GLY A 157 -0.52 -8.78 -25.98
C GLY A 157 0.29 -7.94 -25.00
N ARG A 158 1.49 -8.40 -24.64
CA ARG A 158 2.39 -7.67 -23.74
C ARG A 158 3.08 -6.52 -24.48
N LEU A 159 3.23 -5.40 -23.78
CA LEU A 159 4.15 -4.34 -24.12
C LEU A 159 5.28 -4.33 -23.10
N GLN A 160 6.49 -4.65 -23.54
CA GLN A 160 7.68 -4.70 -22.67
C GLN A 160 8.40 -3.37 -22.66
N CYS A 161 8.71 -2.87 -21.49
CA CYS A 161 9.50 -1.68 -21.31
C CYS A 161 10.98 -2.02 -21.40
N LEU A 162 11.65 -1.41 -22.38
CA LEU A 162 13.10 -1.56 -22.52
C LEU A 162 13.81 -0.92 -21.33
N ASN A 163 14.78 -1.62 -20.76
CA ASN A 163 15.58 -1.15 -19.63
C ASN A 163 16.71 -0.18 -20.01
N ILE A 164 16.80 0.21 -21.27
CA ILE A 164 17.69 1.26 -21.77
C ILE A 164 16.80 2.44 -22.18
N ALA A 165 17.06 3.60 -21.60
CA ALA A 165 16.30 4.82 -21.80
C ALA A 165 17.15 5.93 -22.39
N TRP A 166 16.48 6.93 -22.96
CA TRP A 166 17.09 8.17 -23.38
C TRP A 166 17.02 9.20 -22.26
N ASN A 167 18.17 9.67 -21.77
CA ASN A 167 18.24 10.82 -20.89
C ASN A 167 18.11 12.08 -21.74
N SER A 168 16.93 12.71 -21.71
CA SER A 168 16.61 13.88 -22.53
C SER A 168 17.29 15.16 -22.05
N ARG A 169 17.75 15.21 -20.79
CA ARG A 169 18.54 16.34 -20.24
C ARG A 169 19.97 16.29 -20.73
N ASP A 170 20.60 15.10 -20.72
CA ASP A 170 22.01 14.91 -21.03
C ASP A 170 22.24 14.43 -22.48
N ASN A 171 21.17 14.18 -23.23
CA ASN A 171 21.17 13.68 -24.63
C ASN A 171 22.05 12.43 -24.82
N ARG A 172 21.76 11.37 -24.05
CA ARG A 172 22.48 10.10 -24.09
C ARG A 172 21.63 8.91 -23.71
N TRP A 173 21.98 7.75 -24.27
CA TRP A 173 21.45 6.45 -23.80
C TRP A 173 22.05 6.08 -22.46
N TYR A 174 21.26 5.41 -21.60
CA TYR A 174 21.73 4.90 -20.34
C TYR A 174 20.85 3.73 -19.85
N ARG A 175 21.40 2.93 -18.94
CA ARG A 175 20.67 1.85 -18.29
C ARG A 175 19.82 2.38 -17.15
N VAL A 176 18.53 1.96 -17.12
CA VAL A 176 17.61 2.22 -16.00
C VAL A 176 17.76 1.12 -14.94
N PRO A 177 17.76 1.43 -13.64
CA PRO A 177 17.73 0.41 -12.58
C PRO A 177 16.52 -0.55 -12.71
N PRO A 178 16.59 -1.78 -12.15
CA PRO A 178 17.67 -2.32 -11.33
C PRO A 178 18.87 -2.80 -12.16
N TYR A 179 20.06 -2.78 -11.53
CA TYR A 179 21.32 -3.14 -12.21
C TYR A 179 21.77 -4.57 -11.94
N ASP A 180 21.23 -5.22 -10.90
CA ASP A 180 21.63 -6.53 -10.36
C ASP A 180 20.77 -7.69 -10.87
N VAL A 181 20.19 -7.54 -12.07
CA VAL A 181 19.42 -8.60 -12.76
C VAL A 181 20.30 -9.79 -13.06
N LYS A 182 19.91 -10.98 -12.61
CA LYS A 182 20.73 -12.21 -12.60
C LYS A 182 20.62 -13.06 -13.87
N GLY A 183 20.12 -12.51 -14.94
CA GLY A 183 19.99 -13.20 -16.23
C GLY A 183 18.59 -13.08 -16.80
N THR A 184 18.35 -13.76 -17.92
CA THR A 184 17.10 -13.63 -18.69
C THR A 184 15.88 -14.26 -18.01
N ASP A 185 16.08 -15.12 -17.01
CA ASP A 185 14.99 -15.72 -16.24
C ASP A 185 14.58 -14.89 -15.01
N ASP A 186 15.37 -13.88 -14.65
CA ASP A 186 15.05 -12.96 -13.55
C ASP A 186 13.76 -12.19 -13.87
N TRP A 187 12.84 -12.13 -12.91
CA TRP A 187 11.56 -11.42 -13.05
C TRP A 187 11.73 -9.93 -13.42
N LEU A 188 12.84 -9.31 -13.00
CA LEU A 188 13.20 -7.93 -13.31
C LEU A 188 13.91 -7.75 -14.68
N HIS A 189 14.22 -8.86 -15.40
CA HIS A 189 14.74 -8.76 -16.75
C HIS A 189 13.73 -8.04 -17.65
N TRP A 190 14.21 -7.19 -18.60
CA TRP A 190 13.33 -6.35 -19.39
C TRP A 190 12.27 -7.12 -20.21
N THR A 191 12.50 -8.39 -20.50
CA THR A 191 11.57 -9.28 -21.23
C THR A 191 10.57 -9.99 -20.30
N LYS A 192 10.62 -9.78 -18.98
CA LYS A 192 9.80 -10.49 -17.98
C LYS A 192 8.75 -9.58 -17.33
N GLY A 193 7.96 -10.16 -16.44
CA GLY A 193 6.79 -9.54 -15.83
C GLY A 193 7.04 -8.21 -15.12
N GLY A 194 8.21 -8.02 -14.49
CA GLY A 194 8.59 -6.80 -13.80
C GLY A 194 8.75 -5.58 -14.71
N GLN A 195 8.85 -5.80 -16.02
CA GLN A 195 8.94 -4.74 -17.03
C GLN A 195 7.78 -4.76 -18.05
N THR A 196 6.69 -5.50 -17.73
CA THR A 196 5.48 -5.51 -18.54
C THR A 196 4.66 -4.25 -18.29
N TRP A 197 4.61 -3.36 -19.29
CA TRP A 197 3.92 -2.08 -19.19
C TRP A 197 2.44 -2.22 -18.81
N ASN A 198 1.74 -3.21 -19.38
CA ASN A 198 0.31 -3.44 -19.17
C ASN A 198 -0.09 -3.53 -17.67
N GLY A 199 0.75 -4.14 -16.83
CA GLY A 199 0.49 -4.31 -15.41
C GLY A 199 1.21 -3.30 -14.51
N MET A 200 2.38 -2.78 -14.96
CA MET A 200 3.25 -1.97 -14.11
C MET A 200 3.09 -0.46 -14.34
N CYS A 201 2.84 -0.02 -15.58
CA CYS A 201 2.97 1.38 -15.96
C CYS A 201 1.66 1.98 -16.50
N ALA A 202 0.87 1.17 -17.21
CA ALA A 202 -0.25 1.60 -18.05
C ALA A 202 -1.26 2.49 -17.33
N GLU A 203 -1.64 2.17 -16.09
CA GLU A 203 -2.66 2.89 -15.34
C GLU A 203 -2.28 4.35 -15.04
N CYS A 204 -0.97 4.62 -14.89
CA CYS A 204 -0.49 5.98 -14.63
C CYS A 204 -0.14 6.75 -15.90
N HIS A 205 -0.13 6.09 -17.05
CA HIS A 205 0.33 6.65 -18.33
C HIS A 205 -0.74 6.61 -19.43
N SER A 206 -2.01 6.35 -19.08
CA SER A 206 -3.13 6.35 -20.02
C SER A 206 -4.44 6.74 -19.33
N THR A 207 -5.47 7.05 -20.12
CA THR A 207 -6.82 7.38 -19.63
C THR A 207 -7.77 6.23 -19.89
N ASP A 208 -8.59 5.88 -18.88
CA ASP A 208 -9.58 4.78 -18.91
C ASP A 208 -8.95 3.44 -19.35
N LEU A 209 -7.92 3.05 -18.63
CA LEU A 209 -7.25 1.78 -18.87
C LEU A 209 -8.17 0.61 -18.52
N ALA A 210 -8.36 -0.28 -19.48
CA ALA A 210 -8.89 -1.63 -19.24
C ALA A 210 -7.75 -2.64 -19.44
N LYS A 211 -7.18 -3.16 -18.37
CA LYS A 211 -6.03 -4.07 -18.42
C LYS A 211 -6.36 -5.37 -19.16
N ASN A 212 -7.56 -5.89 -18.98
CA ASN A 212 -8.11 -7.09 -19.63
C ASN A 212 -7.11 -8.26 -19.63
N TYR A 213 -6.50 -8.50 -18.47
CA TYR A 213 -5.63 -9.64 -18.29
C TYR A 213 -6.43 -10.92 -18.08
N ASP A 214 -6.23 -11.90 -18.95
CA ASP A 214 -6.78 -13.24 -18.81
C ASP A 214 -5.77 -14.14 -18.08
N MET A 215 -6.13 -14.54 -16.87
CA MET A 215 -5.27 -15.34 -16.03
C MET A 215 -5.15 -16.82 -16.45
N ASP A 216 -6.06 -17.33 -17.26
CA ASP A 216 -6.04 -18.74 -17.69
C ASP A 216 -5.15 -18.92 -18.91
N THR A 217 -5.16 -17.95 -19.83
CA THR A 217 -4.32 -17.94 -21.04
C THR A 217 -3.02 -17.18 -20.86
N ASP A 218 -2.84 -16.45 -19.75
CA ASP A 218 -1.71 -15.59 -19.47
C ASP A 218 -1.48 -14.53 -20.58
N THR A 219 -2.57 -13.87 -21.00
CA THR A 219 -2.56 -12.88 -22.09
C THR A 219 -3.25 -11.58 -21.69
N TYR A 220 -2.89 -10.51 -22.39
CA TYR A 220 -3.51 -9.20 -22.25
C TYR A 220 -4.30 -8.82 -23.50
N GLN A 221 -5.43 -8.15 -23.30
CA GLN A 221 -6.21 -7.44 -24.32
C GLN A 221 -6.39 -5.99 -23.86
N THR A 222 -5.31 -5.37 -23.44
CA THR A 222 -5.30 -4.04 -22.85
C THR A 222 -5.80 -3.01 -23.83
N THR A 223 -6.71 -2.17 -23.38
CA THR A 223 -7.24 -1.02 -24.10
C THR A 223 -7.22 0.21 -23.20
N TRP A 224 -7.21 1.35 -23.83
CA TRP A 224 -7.32 2.68 -23.18
C TRP A 224 -8.19 3.58 -24.05
N PHE A 225 -8.73 4.64 -23.45
CA PHE A 225 -9.51 5.61 -24.22
C PHE A 225 -8.59 6.68 -24.85
N GLU A 226 -7.69 7.29 -24.07
CA GLU A 226 -6.58 8.12 -24.57
C GLU A 226 -5.25 7.49 -24.16
N ILE A 227 -4.25 7.62 -25.06
CA ILE A 227 -2.92 7.01 -24.87
C ILE A 227 -2.12 7.66 -23.75
N ASP A 228 -2.47 8.89 -23.39
CA ASP A 228 -1.86 9.75 -22.39
C ASP A 228 -2.77 9.97 -21.18
N VAL A 229 -2.36 10.86 -20.26
CA VAL A 229 -3.14 11.27 -19.11
C VAL A 229 -3.96 12.49 -19.47
N GLY A 230 -5.13 12.26 -20.09
CA GLY A 230 -6.05 13.29 -20.55
C GLY A 230 -6.88 13.92 -19.45
N CYS A 231 -7.78 14.84 -19.83
CA CYS A 231 -8.67 15.55 -18.91
C CYS A 231 -9.49 14.59 -18.05
N GLU A 232 -10.04 13.54 -18.67
CA GLU A 232 -10.94 12.60 -18.03
C GLU A 232 -10.22 11.59 -17.12
N ALA A 233 -8.88 11.53 -17.14
CA ALA A 233 -8.11 10.76 -16.17
C ALA A 233 -8.25 11.33 -14.73
N CYS A 234 -8.53 12.63 -14.61
CA CYS A 234 -8.76 13.31 -13.33
C CYS A 234 -10.23 13.65 -13.09
N HIS A 235 -10.95 14.07 -14.14
CA HIS A 235 -12.33 14.54 -14.04
C HIS A 235 -13.37 13.44 -14.21
N GLY A 236 -12.97 12.25 -14.66
CA GLY A 236 -13.86 11.14 -15.02
C GLY A 236 -14.63 11.40 -16.31
N PRO A 237 -15.45 10.43 -16.77
CA PRO A 237 -16.16 10.50 -18.05
C PRO A 237 -17.07 11.73 -18.13
N GLY A 238 -16.99 12.46 -19.24
CA GLY A 238 -17.57 13.81 -19.41
C GLY A 238 -18.80 13.89 -20.28
N SER A 239 -19.33 12.79 -20.84
CA SER A 239 -20.46 12.88 -21.80
C SER A 239 -21.69 13.56 -21.22
N ASN A 240 -22.07 13.24 -19.98
CA ASN A 240 -23.24 13.83 -19.33
C ASN A 240 -23.04 15.35 -19.05
N HIS A 241 -21.80 15.73 -18.69
CA HIS A 241 -21.44 17.14 -18.54
C HIS A 241 -21.55 17.90 -19.87
N ALA A 242 -20.98 17.34 -20.93
CA ALA A 242 -21.02 17.95 -22.26
C ALA A 242 -22.46 18.11 -22.78
N GLU A 243 -23.33 17.13 -22.60
CA GLU A 243 -24.75 17.21 -22.94
C GLU A 243 -25.49 18.25 -22.10
N TRP A 244 -25.22 18.33 -20.81
CA TRP A 244 -25.76 19.34 -19.92
C TRP A 244 -25.28 20.75 -20.32
N ALA A 245 -23.99 20.91 -20.62
CA ALA A 245 -23.38 22.20 -20.97
C ALA A 245 -23.89 22.77 -22.30
N LYS A 246 -24.25 21.92 -23.28
CA LYS A 246 -24.84 22.31 -24.56
C LYS A 246 -26.24 22.91 -24.43
N LYS A 247 -26.96 22.63 -23.34
CA LYS A 247 -28.30 23.20 -23.12
C LYS A 247 -28.19 24.69 -22.80
N PRO A 248 -29.14 25.54 -23.29
CA PRO A 248 -29.18 26.94 -22.87
C PRO A 248 -29.24 27.08 -21.36
N ALA A 249 -28.61 28.08 -20.77
CA ALA A 249 -28.47 28.24 -19.30
C ALA A 249 -29.80 28.07 -18.55
N MET A 250 -30.89 28.62 -19.11
CA MET A 250 -32.25 28.52 -18.52
C MET A 250 -32.86 27.11 -18.60
N ALA A 251 -32.35 26.25 -19.46
CA ALA A 251 -32.82 24.87 -19.66
C ALA A 251 -31.93 23.84 -18.97
N ARG A 252 -30.83 24.28 -18.34
CA ARG A 252 -29.94 23.39 -17.59
C ARG A 252 -30.61 22.94 -16.30
N SER A 253 -30.83 21.64 -16.17
CA SER A 253 -31.29 21.06 -14.91
C SER A 253 -30.24 21.24 -13.82
N ARG A 254 -30.68 21.37 -12.56
CA ARG A 254 -29.77 21.25 -11.43
C ARG A 254 -29.43 19.75 -11.25
N ILE A 255 -28.24 19.38 -11.65
CA ILE A 255 -27.67 18.04 -11.42
C ILE A 255 -26.38 18.20 -10.65
N ASP A 256 -26.05 17.19 -9.86
CA ASP A 256 -24.85 17.20 -9.05
C ASP A 256 -23.62 17.35 -9.94
N ASN A 257 -22.68 18.21 -9.52
CA ASN A 257 -21.43 18.47 -10.20
C ASN A 257 -21.57 18.74 -11.71
N ALA A 258 -22.68 19.37 -12.14
CA ALA A 258 -22.96 19.62 -13.56
C ALA A 258 -22.82 18.38 -14.46
N GLY A 259 -22.99 17.16 -13.92
CA GLY A 259 -22.93 15.88 -14.64
C GLY A 259 -21.52 15.27 -14.74
N LEU A 260 -20.50 15.87 -14.15
CA LEU A 260 -19.18 15.23 -13.97
C LEU A 260 -19.23 14.25 -12.80
N VAL A 261 -18.41 13.20 -12.89
CA VAL A 261 -18.29 12.18 -11.84
C VAL A 261 -17.46 12.70 -10.66
N VAL A 262 -16.38 13.43 -10.97
CA VAL A 262 -15.46 13.99 -9.97
C VAL A 262 -15.73 15.47 -9.79
N ASP A 263 -16.10 15.88 -8.57
CA ASP A 263 -16.13 17.30 -8.20
C ASP A 263 -14.72 17.74 -7.81
N THR A 264 -14.19 18.74 -8.50
CA THR A 264 -12.87 19.33 -8.22
C THR A 264 -12.97 20.74 -7.63
N SER A 265 -14.19 21.28 -7.48
CA SER A 265 -14.41 22.68 -7.10
C SER A 265 -14.57 22.90 -5.59
N ASP A 266 -15.37 22.07 -4.93
CA ASP A 266 -15.72 22.22 -3.50
C ASP A 266 -15.59 20.90 -2.74
N ILE A 267 -14.38 20.35 -2.73
CA ILE A 267 -14.04 19.09 -2.04
C ILE A 267 -12.97 19.32 -0.99
N SER A 268 -12.91 18.44 0.01
CA SER A 268 -11.87 18.45 1.03
C SER A 268 -10.47 18.25 0.41
N SER A 269 -9.42 18.70 1.09
CA SER A 269 -8.05 18.52 0.63
C SER A 269 -7.69 17.04 0.52
N SER A 270 -8.12 16.20 1.45
CA SER A 270 -7.90 14.75 1.39
C SER A 270 -8.52 14.14 0.14
N ARG A 271 -9.77 14.48 -0.19
CA ARG A 271 -10.43 13.99 -1.42
C ARG A 271 -9.77 14.51 -2.68
N PHE A 272 -9.33 15.79 -2.70
CA PHE A 272 -8.56 16.32 -3.82
C PHE A 272 -7.26 15.54 -4.05
N ILE A 273 -6.51 15.28 -2.97
CA ILE A 273 -5.26 14.52 -3.03
C ILE A 273 -5.52 13.06 -3.48
N SER A 274 -6.68 12.49 -3.11
CA SER A 274 -7.09 11.15 -3.52
C SER A 274 -7.28 11.00 -5.03
N ILE A 275 -7.50 12.10 -5.77
CA ILE A 275 -7.52 12.07 -7.25
C ILE A 275 -6.11 11.82 -7.82
N CYS A 276 -5.08 12.40 -7.20
CA CYS A 276 -3.69 12.27 -7.65
C CYS A 276 -3.04 10.96 -7.16
N ALA A 277 -3.44 10.49 -6.00
CA ALA A 277 -2.83 9.38 -5.28
C ALA A 277 -2.72 8.07 -6.08
N PRO A 278 -3.71 7.64 -6.90
CA PRO A 278 -3.63 6.40 -7.67
C PRO A 278 -2.41 6.33 -8.60
N CYS A 279 -1.97 7.45 -9.19
CA CYS A 279 -0.79 7.51 -10.05
C CYS A 279 0.48 7.93 -9.29
N HIS A 280 0.34 8.73 -8.23
CA HIS A 280 1.46 9.31 -7.49
C HIS A 280 1.80 8.59 -6.18
N SER A 281 1.47 7.28 -6.03
CA SER A 281 1.83 6.46 -4.87
C SER A 281 2.36 5.08 -5.25
N ARG A 282 3.24 4.52 -4.42
CA ARG A 282 3.51 3.09 -4.39
C ARG A 282 2.33 2.40 -3.72
N ARG A 283 1.72 1.44 -4.40
CA ARG A 283 0.44 0.85 -3.97
C ARG A 283 0.20 -0.52 -4.59
N TYR A 284 -0.83 -1.20 -4.14
CA TYR A 284 -1.53 -2.22 -4.92
C TYR A 284 -2.97 -1.79 -5.20
N GLN A 285 -3.45 -2.15 -6.38
CA GLN A 285 -4.76 -1.75 -6.88
C GLN A 285 -5.85 -2.70 -6.36
N LEU A 286 -7.05 -2.18 -6.16
CA LEU A 286 -8.24 -2.96 -5.79
C LEU A 286 -9.21 -3.16 -6.96
N GLY A 287 -8.81 -2.79 -8.17
CA GLY A 287 -9.57 -2.85 -9.42
C GLY A 287 -9.29 -1.66 -10.30
N ASP A 288 -10.11 -1.45 -11.33
CA ASP A 288 -10.02 -0.29 -12.22
C ASP A 288 -10.13 1.01 -11.43
N ASN A 289 -9.29 1.97 -11.74
CA ASN A 289 -9.34 3.32 -11.18
C ASN A 289 -10.43 4.15 -11.88
N ARG A 290 -11.67 4.04 -11.41
CA ARG A 290 -12.81 4.73 -12.00
C ARG A 290 -13.14 6.08 -11.36
N HIS A 291 -12.25 6.71 -10.64
CA HIS A 291 -12.35 8.06 -10.04
C HIS A 291 -13.63 8.37 -9.24
N GLN A 292 -14.45 7.36 -8.93
CA GLN A 292 -15.68 7.51 -8.16
C GLN A 292 -15.47 7.37 -6.64
N ALA A 293 -14.23 7.07 -6.25
CA ALA A 293 -13.91 6.77 -4.86
C ALA A 293 -13.94 8.03 -3.98
N GLU A 294 -14.60 7.92 -2.84
CA GLU A 294 -14.52 8.94 -1.78
C GLU A 294 -13.27 8.78 -0.93
N ASP A 295 -12.75 7.57 -0.84
CA ASP A 295 -11.57 7.18 -0.06
C ASP A 295 -10.56 6.46 -0.97
N VAL A 296 -9.25 6.70 -0.77
CA VAL A 296 -8.20 6.03 -1.56
C VAL A 296 -8.28 4.50 -1.45
N LEU A 297 -8.72 3.98 -0.31
CA LEU A 297 -8.87 2.53 -0.11
C LEU A 297 -10.10 1.93 -0.82
N ASP A 298 -10.86 2.70 -1.57
CA ASP A 298 -11.86 2.16 -2.50
C ASP A 298 -11.22 1.69 -3.81
N THR A 299 -10.08 2.25 -4.19
CA THR A 299 -9.35 1.94 -5.43
C THR A 299 -8.01 1.26 -5.22
N MET A 300 -7.31 1.58 -4.15
CA MET A 300 -5.95 1.09 -3.89
C MET A 300 -5.62 1.06 -2.41
N VAL A 301 -4.56 0.31 -2.03
CA VAL A 301 -3.94 0.39 -0.71
C VAL A 301 -2.52 0.91 -0.86
N PRO A 302 -2.18 2.07 -0.29
CA PRO A 302 -0.83 2.62 -0.38
C PRO A 302 0.16 1.79 0.46
N SER A 303 1.42 1.70 0.00
CA SER A 303 2.51 1.13 0.80
C SER A 303 2.75 1.97 2.05
N LEU A 304 2.94 1.30 3.17
CA LEU A 304 3.35 1.92 4.42
C LEU A 304 4.84 2.30 4.38
N LEU A 305 5.37 2.83 5.48
CA LEU A 305 6.81 3.10 5.60
C LEU A 305 7.58 1.79 5.79
N GLU A 306 7.59 0.95 4.77
CA GLU A 306 8.18 -0.39 4.79
C GLU A 306 9.70 -0.32 4.66
N GLU A 307 10.38 -1.31 5.25
CA GLU A 307 11.80 -1.51 5.06
C GLU A 307 12.11 -1.79 3.58
N GLY A 308 13.20 -1.26 3.06
CA GLY A 308 13.53 -1.33 1.64
C GLY A 308 12.85 -0.25 0.78
N LEU A 309 11.72 0.31 1.20
CA LEU A 309 11.04 1.41 0.49
C LEU A 309 11.31 2.78 1.11
N TYR A 310 11.40 2.83 2.43
CA TYR A 310 11.64 4.07 3.19
C TYR A 310 12.72 3.86 4.24
N TYR A 311 13.50 4.90 4.49
CA TYR A 311 14.34 4.98 5.68
C TYR A 311 13.47 4.95 6.97
N PRO A 312 14.03 4.58 8.13
CA PRO A 312 13.25 4.54 9.37
C PRO A 312 12.60 5.86 9.73
N ASP A 313 13.21 6.98 9.38
CA ASP A 313 12.69 8.32 9.62
C ASP A 313 11.64 8.75 8.59
N GLY A 314 11.25 7.88 7.66
CA GLY A 314 10.24 8.08 6.63
C GLY A 314 10.72 8.81 5.38
N GLN A 315 12.01 9.10 5.24
CA GLN A 315 12.57 9.57 3.97
C GLN A 315 12.47 8.49 2.90
N ILE A 316 12.28 8.90 1.66
CA ILE A 316 12.16 7.98 0.53
C ILE A 316 13.52 7.28 0.29
N LEU A 317 13.49 5.93 0.19
CA LEU A 317 14.65 5.12 -0.16
C LEU A 317 14.56 4.61 -1.60
N GLU A 318 13.43 4.04 -2.01
CA GLU A 318 13.20 3.51 -3.33
C GLU A 318 12.09 4.26 -4.09
N GLU A 319 11.71 3.81 -5.28
CA GLU A 319 10.68 4.42 -6.13
C GLU A 319 9.27 4.27 -5.49
N VAL A 320 8.88 5.24 -4.66
CA VAL A 320 7.59 5.24 -3.96
C VAL A 320 6.71 6.43 -4.31
N TYR A 321 7.18 7.26 -5.24
CA TYR A 321 6.51 8.50 -5.69
C TYR A 321 6.34 9.51 -4.53
N VAL A 322 5.31 10.37 -4.58
CA VAL A 322 5.21 11.52 -3.66
C VAL A 322 4.15 11.39 -2.58
N TYR A 323 3.11 10.57 -2.79
CA TYR A 323 1.96 10.51 -1.88
C TYR A 323 2.36 10.10 -0.45
N GLY A 324 3.12 9.00 -0.30
CA GLY A 324 3.51 8.48 1.02
C GLY A 324 4.44 9.42 1.79
N SER A 325 5.30 10.19 1.10
CA SER A 325 6.11 11.22 1.74
C SER A 325 5.28 12.46 2.09
N TYR A 326 4.40 12.92 1.18
CA TYR A 326 3.53 14.06 1.43
C TYR A 326 2.56 13.82 2.58
N ALA A 327 1.99 12.62 2.70
CA ALA A 327 1.12 12.22 3.80
C ALA A 327 1.79 12.28 5.19
N GLN A 328 3.12 12.32 5.26
CA GLN A 328 3.88 12.53 6.50
C GLN A 328 4.01 14.03 6.84
N SER A 329 3.78 14.93 5.89
CA SER A 329 4.04 16.36 6.07
C SER A 329 3.01 17.03 6.99
N LYS A 330 3.44 18.10 7.65
CA LYS A 330 2.49 18.96 8.38
C LYS A 330 1.55 19.71 7.42
N MET A 331 1.98 19.96 6.18
CA MET A 331 1.16 20.65 5.17
C MET A 331 -0.04 19.79 4.81
N PHE A 332 0.13 18.49 4.60
CA PHE A 332 -0.98 17.55 4.40
C PHE A 332 -2.04 17.65 5.52
N ARG A 333 -1.58 17.73 6.77
CA ARG A 333 -2.46 17.86 7.96
C ARG A 333 -3.12 19.22 8.13
N HIS A 334 -2.64 20.24 7.41
CA HIS A 334 -3.19 21.58 7.38
C HIS A 334 -3.90 21.90 6.07
N ASP A 335 -4.45 20.87 5.42
CA ASP A 335 -5.29 20.98 4.24
C ASP A 335 -4.62 21.64 3.02
N VAL A 336 -3.30 21.65 2.94
CA VAL A 336 -2.57 22.10 1.75
C VAL A 336 -2.71 21.05 0.65
N ARG A 337 -3.04 21.49 -0.56
CA ARG A 337 -3.27 20.66 -1.74
C ARG A 337 -2.06 20.68 -2.67
N CYS A 338 -1.96 19.69 -3.55
CA CYS A 338 -0.98 19.71 -4.63
C CYS A 338 -1.13 20.96 -5.51
N SER A 339 -2.39 21.39 -5.75
CA SER A 339 -2.72 22.59 -6.52
C SER A 339 -2.35 23.92 -5.86
N ASP A 340 -1.95 23.94 -4.59
CA ASP A 340 -1.49 25.18 -3.96
C ASP A 340 -0.04 25.52 -4.36
N CYS A 341 0.71 24.52 -4.85
CA CYS A 341 2.08 24.66 -5.32
C CYS A 341 2.20 24.49 -6.84
N HIS A 342 1.44 23.57 -7.43
CA HIS A 342 1.47 23.21 -8.83
C HIS A 342 0.20 23.67 -9.55
N ASP A 343 0.33 24.22 -10.74
CA ASP A 343 -0.76 24.26 -11.71
C ASP A 343 -0.97 22.84 -12.24
N VAL A 344 -2.14 22.26 -11.97
CA VAL A 344 -2.41 20.84 -12.21
C VAL A 344 -2.60 20.49 -13.70
N HIS A 345 -2.79 21.49 -14.58
CA HIS A 345 -2.89 21.29 -16.01
C HIS A 345 -1.51 21.38 -16.68
N SER A 346 -0.77 22.46 -16.43
CA SER A 346 0.57 22.63 -17.01
C SER A 346 1.70 21.93 -16.23
N LEU A 347 1.42 21.45 -15.02
CA LEU A 347 2.36 20.84 -14.05
C LEU A 347 3.47 21.78 -13.56
N LYS A 348 3.42 23.03 -13.95
CA LYS A 348 4.40 24.06 -13.55
C LYS A 348 4.14 24.52 -12.12
N LEU A 349 5.18 24.93 -11.44
CA LEU A 349 5.05 25.63 -10.16
C LEU A 349 4.41 26.99 -10.36
N HIS A 350 3.52 27.40 -9.45
CA HIS A 350 2.90 28.73 -9.49
C HIS A 350 3.91 29.86 -9.34
N LYS A 351 5.02 29.61 -8.63
CA LYS A 351 6.11 30.57 -8.43
C LYS A 351 7.45 29.84 -8.39
N GLU A 352 8.52 30.56 -8.63
CA GLU A 352 9.88 30.02 -8.61
C GLU A 352 10.58 30.25 -7.28
N GLY A 353 11.52 29.38 -6.95
CA GLY A 353 12.39 29.51 -5.78
C GLY A 353 11.63 29.60 -4.46
N ASN A 354 12.07 30.51 -3.58
CA ASN A 354 11.46 30.68 -2.26
C ASN A 354 10.06 31.35 -2.33
N ASP A 355 9.75 32.08 -3.41
CA ASP A 355 8.44 32.75 -3.56
C ASP A 355 7.26 31.77 -3.53
N LEU A 356 7.51 30.51 -3.90
CA LEU A 356 6.50 29.45 -3.78
C LEU A 356 6.12 29.20 -2.31
N CYS A 357 7.09 29.11 -1.42
CA CYS A 357 6.87 28.86 0.00
C CYS A 357 6.36 30.12 0.72
N LEU A 358 6.83 31.30 0.27
CA LEU A 358 6.51 32.59 0.86
C LEU A 358 5.08 33.07 0.56
N GLN A 359 4.29 32.31 -0.21
CA GLN A 359 2.85 32.55 -0.34
C GLN A 359 2.13 32.38 1.01
N CYS A 360 2.62 31.47 1.85
CA CYS A 360 2.05 31.14 3.16
C CYS A 360 3.03 31.43 4.31
N HIS A 361 4.33 31.28 4.09
CA HIS A 361 5.36 31.48 5.11
C HIS A 361 5.90 32.93 5.09
N ARG A 362 6.04 33.54 6.26
CA ARG A 362 6.49 34.95 6.37
C ARG A 362 7.96 35.09 6.00
N ALA A 363 8.27 35.86 4.95
CA ALA A 363 9.63 36.11 4.49
C ALA A 363 10.55 36.66 5.61
N ALA A 364 10.04 37.60 6.44
CA ALA A 364 10.77 38.19 7.55
C ALA A 364 11.23 37.18 8.62
N GLU A 365 10.62 36.00 8.67
CA GLU A 365 10.99 34.94 9.63
C GLU A 365 11.83 33.84 8.96
N TYR A 366 11.54 33.48 7.71
CA TYR A 366 12.05 32.26 7.09
C TYR A 366 13.01 32.50 5.93
N ASP A 367 12.91 33.64 5.17
CA ASP A 367 13.81 33.94 4.06
C ASP A 367 14.90 34.96 4.45
N ARG A 368 15.58 34.69 5.56
CA ARG A 368 16.65 35.51 6.09
C ARG A 368 17.84 34.68 6.52
N TYR A 369 19.03 35.31 6.56
CA TYR A 369 20.29 34.63 6.87
C TYR A 369 20.24 33.88 8.22
N GLU A 370 19.62 34.45 9.25
CA GLU A 370 19.52 33.86 10.59
C GLU A 370 18.61 32.65 10.66
N HIS A 371 17.83 32.36 9.59
CA HIS A 371 17.10 31.12 9.46
C HIS A 371 17.88 30.04 8.71
N HIS A 372 18.46 30.36 7.55
CA HIS A 372 19.11 29.34 6.70
C HIS A 372 20.64 29.35 6.79
N PHE A 373 21.29 30.38 7.34
CA PHE A 373 22.73 30.55 7.50
C PHE A 373 23.57 30.42 6.22
N HIS A 374 22.98 30.64 5.07
CA HIS A 374 23.62 30.57 3.77
C HIS A 374 23.52 31.91 3.04
N GLN A 375 24.58 32.28 2.36
CA GLN A 375 24.61 33.48 1.51
C GLN A 375 23.98 33.17 0.15
N ARG A 376 23.30 34.16 -0.46
CA ARG A 376 22.77 34.06 -1.81
C ARG A 376 23.87 34.03 -2.89
N GLN A 377 25.05 34.47 -2.53
CA GLN A 377 26.27 34.37 -3.35
C GLN A 377 27.41 33.86 -2.47
N PHE A 378 28.20 32.95 -3.01
CA PHE A 378 29.39 32.41 -2.39
C PHE A 378 30.54 32.43 -3.41
N GLU A 379 31.68 33.04 -3.04
CA GLU A 379 32.85 33.24 -3.94
C GLU A 379 32.48 33.86 -5.30
N GLY A 380 31.57 34.81 -5.30
CA GLY A 380 31.11 35.50 -6.51
C GLY A 380 30.17 34.72 -7.44
N LYS A 381 29.72 33.54 -7.00
CA LYS A 381 28.76 32.72 -7.74
C LYS A 381 27.41 32.62 -7.01
N PRO A 382 26.27 32.50 -7.71
CA PRO A 382 25.00 32.20 -7.07
C PRO A 382 25.09 30.92 -6.22
N SER A 383 24.47 30.95 -5.03
CA SER A 383 24.43 29.81 -4.12
C SER A 383 23.00 29.43 -3.83
N ASP A 384 22.68 28.14 -3.98
CA ASP A 384 21.35 27.57 -3.74
C ASP A 384 21.07 27.26 -2.26
N GLY A 385 22.06 27.40 -1.37
CA GLY A 385 21.96 27.01 0.04
C GLY A 385 20.89 27.76 0.82
N HIS A 386 20.41 28.93 0.31
CA HIS A 386 19.33 29.73 0.90
C HIS A 386 17.93 29.29 0.43
N LEU A 387 17.83 28.36 -0.55
CA LEU A 387 16.56 27.90 -1.06
C LEU A 387 15.86 26.95 -0.08
N CYS A 388 14.61 27.22 0.23
CA CYS A 388 13.79 26.43 1.17
C CYS A 388 13.79 24.94 0.82
N VAL A 389 13.62 24.62 -0.47
CA VAL A 389 13.57 23.24 -0.98
C VAL A 389 14.85 22.45 -0.71
N LYS A 390 16.01 23.11 -0.73
CA LYS A 390 17.31 22.43 -0.52
C LYS A 390 17.46 21.86 0.89
N CYS A 391 16.79 22.47 1.87
CA CYS A 391 16.82 22.01 3.27
C CYS A 391 15.59 21.18 3.64
N HIS A 392 14.40 21.59 3.19
CA HIS A 392 13.13 21.00 3.61
C HIS A 392 12.61 19.91 2.69
N MET A 393 13.13 19.82 1.46
CA MET A 393 12.75 18.82 0.45
C MET A 393 14.02 18.23 -0.18
N PRO A 394 14.86 17.50 0.61
CA PRO A 394 16.08 16.92 0.09
C PRO A 394 15.78 16.05 -1.12
N ALA A 395 16.48 16.31 -2.23
CA ALA A 395 16.22 15.61 -3.47
C ALA A 395 17.13 14.40 -3.63
N ARG A 396 16.62 13.36 -4.30
CA ARG A 396 17.34 12.14 -4.65
C ARG A 396 17.12 11.79 -6.11
N THR A 397 18.08 11.11 -6.73
CA THR A 397 17.95 10.65 -8.10
C THR A 397 17.30 9.27 -8.16
N TYR A 398 16.20 9.15 -8.90
CA TYR A 398 15.49 7.93 -9.22
C TYR A 398 15.65 7.61 -10.70
N MET A 399 15.38 6.37 -11.09
CA MET A 399 15.47 5.92 -12.48
C MET A 399 16.80 6.28 -13.17
N GLY A 400 17.86 6.55 -12.41
CA GLY A 400 19.18 6.94 -12.91
C GLY A 400 19.32 8.37 -13.46
N ALA A 401 18.22 9.11 -13.68
CA ALA A 401 18.22 10.44 -14.27
C ALA A 401 17.26 11.44 -13.61
N ASP A 402 16.22 10.98 -12.92
CA ASP A 402 15.16 11.81 -12.40
C ASP A 402 15.45 12.26 -10.95
N HIS A 403 15.70 13.55 -10.78
CA HIS A 403 16.07 14.14 -9.50
C HIS A 403 14.85 14.73 -8.79
N ARG A 404 14.23 13.95 -7.90
CA ARG A 404 12.97 14.29 -7.23
C ARG A 404 13.16 14.79 -5.82
N PRO A 405 12.57 15.96 -5.46
CA PRO A 405 12.48 16.43 -4.08
C PRO A 405 11.55 15.56 -3.23
N ASP A 406 11.95 15.27 -1.98
CA ASP A 406 11.11 14.58 -1.00
C ASP A 406 9.98 15.50 -0.51
N HIS A 407 8.73 15.11 -0.73
CA HIS A 407 7.54 15.90 -0.39
C HIS A 407 7.10 15.77 1.08
N SER A 408 7.89 15.15 1.94
CA SER A 408 7.62 15.16 3.39
C SER A 408 7.81 16.54 4.03
N ILE A 409 8.47 17.47 3.32
CA ILE A 409 8.65 18.89 3.69
C ILE A 409 9.07 18.99 5.16
N ARG A 410 10.14 18.31 5.47
CA ARG A 410 10.59 18.05 6.85
C ARG A 410 11.52 19.13 7.39
N VAL A 411 11.59 19.23 8.70
CA VAL A 411 12.70 19.93 9.36
C VAL A 411 13.93 19.03 9.28
N PRO A 412 15.10 19.55 8.83
CA PRO A 412 16.33 18.76 8.78
C PRO A 412 16.71 18.20 10.16
N ARG A 413 17.13 16.93 10.19
CA ARG A 413 17.49 16.18 11.41
C ARG A 413 18.81 15.42 11.20
N PRO A 414 19.97 16.13 11.15
CA PRO A 414 21.26 15.47 10.97
C PRO A 414 21.65 14.55 12.15
N ASP A 415 21.06 14.76 13.33
CA ASP A 415 21.18 13.84 14.46
C ASP A 415 20.64 12.43 14.14
N LEU A 416 19.54 12.31 13.36
CA LEU A 416 19.05 11.01 12.90
C LEU A 416 19.98 10.38 11.85
N SER A 417 20.71 11.19 11.09
CA SER A 417 21.75 10.64 10.21
C SER A 417 22.87 9.97 10.99
N GLU A 418 23.24 10.49 12.16
CA GLU A 418 24.24 9.86 13.04
C GLU A 418 23.71 8.58 13.70
N SER A 419 22.47 8.58 14.16
CA SER A 419 21.91 7.44 14.91
C SER A 419 21.32 6.35 14.00
N LEU A 420 20.74 6.71 12.85
CA LEU A 420 19.96 5.81 11.99
C LEU A 420 20.52 5.67 10.56
N ALA A 421 21.65 6.32 10.25
CA ALA A 421 22.24 6.37 8.90
C ALA A 421 21.26 6.89 7.81
N THR A 422 20.30 7.74 8.20
CA THR A 422 19.35 8.35 7.25
C THR A 422 19.99 9.50 6.47
N PRO A 423 19.56 9.82 5.25
CA PRO A 423 20.08 10.96 4.51
C PRO A 423 19.80 12.28 5.25
N ASN A 424 20.61 13.30 4.99
CA ASN A 424 20.33 14.67 5.41
C ASN A 424 20.53 15.65 4.26
N SER A 425 19.82 16.76 4.30
CA SER A 425 19.86 17.78 3.26
C SER A 425 21.18 18.52 3.09
N CYS A 426 22.09 18.45 4.08
CA CYS A 426 23.37 19.17 4.04
C CYS A 426 24.40 18.46 3.16
N SER A 427 24.51 17.13 3.26
CA SER A 427 25.54 16.34 2.56
C SER A 427 25.01 15.49 1.40
N THR A 428 23.74 15.09 1.44
CA THR A 428 23.16 14.15 0.45
C THR A 428 23.11 14.73 -0.97
N ALA A 429 22.79 16.00 -1.11
CA ALA A 429 22.69 16.67 -2.41
C ALA A 429 24.01 17.20 -2.97
N GLY A 430 25.14 16.76 -2.44
CA GLY A 430 26.49 17.16 -2.89
C GLY A 430 26.97 18.51 -2.38
N CYS A 431 26.18 19.25 -1.60
CA CYS A 431 26.58 20.57 -1.09
C CYS A 431 27.78 20.51 -0.13
N HIS A 432 27.72 19.62 0.86
CA HIS A 432 28.78 19.40 1.87
C HIS A 432 29.17 17.91 1.94
N ALA A 433 29.15 17.22 0.80
CA ALA A 433 29.48 15.79 0.72
C ALA A 433 30.94 15.47 1.11
N ASP A 434 31.83 16.48 1.08
CA ASP A 434 33.21 16.40 1.49
C ASP A 434 33.41 16.52 3.02
N LYS A 435 32.36 16.85 3.77
CA LYS A 435 32.40 17.03 5.21
C LYS A 435 31.95 15.78 5.96
N ALA A 436 32.60 15.54 7.11
CA ALA A 436 32.16 14.51 8.04
C ALA A 436 30.75 14.84 8.58
N LEU A 437 29.98 13.81 8.89
CA LEU A 437 28.61 13.99 9.42
C LEU A 437 28.61 14.77 10.75
N SER A 438 29.61 14.56 11.62
CA SER A 438 29.80 15.34 12.85
C SER A 438 29.94 16.85 12.58
N TRP A 439 30.63 17.23 11.48
CA TRP A 439 30.71 18.64 11.08
C TRP A 439 29.33 19.22 10.78
N VAL A 440 28.46 18.46 10.09
CA VAL A 440 27.08 18.86 9.79
C VAL A 440 26.27 19.03 11.06
N THR A 441 26.32 18.03 11.96
CA THR A 441 25.59 18.04 13.24
C THR A 441 26.05 19.17 14.15
N ASP A 442 27.38 19.44 14.24
CA ASP A 442 27.93 20.52 15.04
C ASP A 442 27.46 21.90 14.54
N HIS A 443 27.42 22.12 13.21
CA HIS A 443 26.94 23.38 12.64
C HIS A 443 25.46 23.55 12.85
N TYR A 444 24.67 22.50 12.61
CA TYR A 444 23.24 22.51 12.85
C TYR A 444 22.93 22.84 14.33
N ASN A 445 23.58 22.15 15.25
CA ASN A 445 23.40 22.36 16.70
C ASN A 445 23.84 23.76 17.15
N ARG A 446 24.86 24.33 16.52
CA ARG A 446 25.29 25.72 16.79
C ARG A 446 24.25 26.75 16.35
N TRP A 447 23.54 26.47 15.25
CA TRP A 447 22.56 27.41 14.68
C TRP A 447 21.19 27.29 15.34
N TYR A 448 20.71 26.06 15.55
CA TYR A 448 19.35 25.80 15.99
C TYR A 448 19.24 25.17 17.37
N GLY A 449 20.36 24.80 17.98
CA GLY A 449 20.40 23.97 19.19
C GLY A 449 20.21 22.49 18.89
N ALA A 450 20.65 21.66 19.80
CA ALA A 450 20.45 20.21 19.68
C ALA A 450 18.95 19.87 19.72
N SER A 451 18.50 19.02 18.81
CA SER A 451 17.11 18.55 18.80
C SER A 451 16.84 17.75 20.08
N LYS A 452 15.79 18.12 20.81
CA LYS A 452 15.31 17.43 22.01
C LYS A 452 14.02 16.65 21.78
N LYS A 453 13.45 16.73 20.57
CA LYS A 453 12.19 16.08 20.26
C LYS A 453 12.45 14.65 19.78
N PRO A 454 11.85 13.64 20.43
CA PRO A 454 11.88 12.28 19.90
C PRO A 454 11.34 12.26 18.48
N HIS A 455 11.85 11.36 17.66
CA HIS A 455 11.35 11.13 16.32
C HIS A 455 10.86 9.68 16.19
N TYR A 456 9.75 9.48 15.49
CA TYR A 456 9.24 8.13 15.27
C TYR A 456 10.25 7.20 14.55
N GLY A 457 11.24 7.77 13.87
CA GLY A 457 12.29 7.04 13.17
C GLY A 457 13.14 6.17 14.10
N ASP A 458 13.45 6.67 15.31
CA ASP A 458 14.18 5.89 16.31
C ASP A 458 13.41 4.63 16.70
N LEU A 459 12.09 4.77 16.88
CA LEU A 459 11.21 3.68 17.25
C LEU A 459 10.99 2.68 16.10
N ILE A 460 10.80 3.17 14.86
CA ILE A 460 10.68 2.31 13.68
C ILE A 460 11.97 1.52 13.45
N ALA A 461 13.13 2.15 13.63
CA ALA A 461 14.43 1.47 13.53
C ALA A 461 14.59 0.37 14.58
N ALA A 462 14.27 0.66 15.85
CA ALA A 462 14.28 -0.32 16.93
C ALA A 462 13.33 -1.50 16.61
N ALA A 463 12.12 -1.19 16.13
CA ALA A 463 11.14 -2.22 15.77
C ALA A 463 11.59 -3.10 14.57
N ARG A 464 12.26 -2.52 13.57
CA ARG A 464 12.86 -3.28 12.44
C ARG A 464 14.01 -4.18 12.91
N ALA A 465 14.75 -3.73 13.93
CA ALA A 465 15.79 -4.52 14.58
C ALA A 465 15.24 -5.57 15.58
N ALA A 466 13.90 -5.72 15.66
CA ALA A 466 13.21 -6.60 16.60
C ALA A 466 13.52 -6.32 18.09
N ASP A 467 13.81 -5.06 18.45
CA ASP A 467 14.04 -4.66 19.84
C ASP A 467 12.77 -4.89 20.67
N PRO A 468 12.81 -5.74 21.72
CA PRO A 468 11.63 -6.03 22.55
C PRO A 468 11.02 -4.78 23.21
N ASP A 469 11.82 -3.78 23.51
CA ASP A 469 11.39 -2.56 24.19
C ASP A 469 10.61 -1.61 23.23
N ALA A 470 10.63 -1.86 21.92
CA ALA A 470 9.89 -1.06 20.94
C ALA A 470 8.34 -1.18 21.06
N ALA A 471 7.82 -2.29 21.60
CA ALA A 471 6.40 -2.59 21.61
C ALA A 471 5.53 -1.52 22.28
N GLU A 472 5.94 -1.00 23.43
CA GLU A 472 5.22 0.07 24.17
C GLU A 472 5.18 1.38 23.36
N GLY A 473 6.33 1.77 22.82
CA GLY A 473 6.43 2.95 21.99
C GLY A 473 5.57 2.85 20.73
N LEU A 474 5.55 1.67 20.05
CA LEU A 474 4.71 1.44 18.88
C LEU A 474 3.21 1.56 19.20
N ARG A 475 2.74 1.03 20.35
CA ARG A 475 1.34 1.18 20.80
C ARG A 475 1.00 2.65 21.01
N THR A 476 1.88 3.38 21.67
CA THR A 476 1.71 4.82 21.89
C THR A 476 1.66 5.59 20.56
N LEU A 477 2.57 5.30 19.63
CA LEU A 477 2.62 5.93 18.31
C LEU A 477 1.39 5.61 17.46
N ALA A 478 0.91 4.37 17.49
CA ALA A 478 -0.31 3.97 16.78
C ALA A 478 -1.55 4.73 17.25
N GLY A 479 -1.65 5.00 18.56
CA GLY A 479 -2.75 5.75 19.17
C GLY A 479 -2.61 7.27 19.12
N ASP A 480 -1.44 7.82 18.73
CA ASP A 480 -1.20 9.27 18.72
C ASP A 480 -1.84 9.95 17.51
N ALA A 481 -3.02 10.54 17.69
CA ALA A 481 -3.73 11.29 16.64
C ALA A 481 -2.94 12.51 16.12
N LEU A 482 -1.88 12.95 16.79
CA LEU A 482 -1.01 14.02 16.31
C LEU A 482 0.07 13.51 15.35
N SER A 483 0.30 12.22 15.28
CA SER A 483 1.20 11.61 14.30
C SER A 483 0.51 11.39 12.95
N PRO A 484 1.26 11.46 11.83
CA PRO A 484 0.70 11.18 10.51
C PRO A 484 0.06 9.79 10.41
N VAL A 485 -1.07 9.68 9.71
CA VAL A 485 -1.81 8.42 9.56
C VAL A 485 -0.92 7.28 9.05
N ILE A 486 -0.12 7.53 8.02
CA ILE A 486 0.77 6.52 7.45
C ILE A 486 1.84 6.02 8.46
N VAL A 487 2.29 6.89 9.36
CA VAL A 487 3.23 6.55 10.45
C VAL A 487 2.52 5.70 11.50
N ARG A 488 1.29 6.05 11.89
CA ARG A 488 0.45 5.29 12.82
C ARG A 488 0.14 3.89 12.27
N ALA A 489 -0.24 3.80 11.00
CA ALA A 489 -0.47 2.54 10.30
C ALA A 489 0.80 1.68 10.24
N THR A 490 1.98 2.32 10.01
CA THR A 490 3.27 1.61 10.05
C THR A 490 3.56 1.05 11.45
N ALA A 491 3.29 1.81 12.51
CA ALA A 491 3.44 1.34 13.88
C ALA A 491 2.53 0.12 14.17
N LEU A 492 1.26 0.16 13.74
CA LEU A 492 0.35 -1.00 13.84
C LEU A 492 0.88 -2.21 13.06
N SER A 493 1.41 -2.00 11.85
CA SER A 493 1.98 -3.09 11.06
C SER A 493 3.17 -3.75 11.76
N LEU A 494 4.08 -2.96 12.34
CA LEU A 494 5.24 -3.43 13.09
C LEU A 494 4.86 -4.14 14.41
N LEU A 495 3.78 -3.71 15.07
CA LEU A 495 3.25 -4.36 16.29
C LEU A 495 2.87 -5.83 16.07
N ARG A 496 2.65 -6.27 14.85
CA ARG A 496 2.40 -7.69 14.54
C ARG A 496 3.56 -8.60 14.94
N ASN A 497 4.76 -8.06 15.03
CA ASN A 497 5.96 -8.78 15.48
C ASN A 497 6.04 -8.88 17.00
N TYR A 498 5.15 -8.21 17.74
CA TYR A 498 5.11 -8.16 19.21
C TYR A 498 3.76 -8.68 19.74
N PRO A 499 3.47 -9.98 19.56
CA PRO A 499 2.18 -10.56 19.97
C PRO A 499 1.99 -10.49 21.48
N GLY A 500 0.75 -10.24 21.92
CA GLY A 500 0.37 -10.20 23.32
C GLY A 500 -0.93 -9.44 23.55
N PRO A 501 -1.49 -9.52 24.77
CA PRO A 501 -2.78 -8.88 25.08
C PRO A 501 -2.81 -7.38 24.78
N ALA A 502 -1.78 -6.64 25.21
CA ALA A 502 -1.70 -5.19 24.98
C ALA A 502 -1.63 -4.81 23.49
N THR A 503 -0.99 -5.62 22.65
CA THR A 503 -0.99 -5.44 21.21
C THR A 503 -2.36 -5.73 20.62
N THR A 504 -3.01 -6.80 21.05
CA THR A 504 -4.39 -7.12 20.66
C THR A 504 -5.35 -6.00 21.00
N ASP A 505 -5.29 -5.45 22.23
CA ASP A 505 -6.11 -4.33 22.66
C ASP A 505 -5.90 -3.08 21.80
N ALA A 506 -4.63 -2.77 21.45
CA ALA A 506 -4.31 -1.67 20.56
C ALA A 506 -4.88 -1.87 19.15
N MET A 507 -4.81 -3.08 18.60
CA MET A 507 -5.40 -3.42 17.30
C MET A 507 -6.93 -3.31 17.33
N ILE A 508 -7.58 -3.79 18.39
CA ILE A 508 -9.04 -3.69 18.57
C ILE A 508 -9.46 -2.21 18.63
N ALA A 509 -8.75 -1.40 19.40
CA ALA A 509 -9.02 0.04 19.46
C ALA A 509 -8.88 0.72 18.09
N ALA A 510 -7.88 0.33 17.31
CA ALA A 510 -7.61 0.87 15.96
C ALA A 510 -8.69 0.50 14.93
N LEU A 511 -9.53 -0.50 15.17
CA LEU A 511 -10.68 -0.82 14.30
C LEU A 511 -11.75 0.28 14.28
N GLU A 512 -11.80 1.13 15.30
CA GLU A 512 -12.76 2.23 15.40
C GLU A 512 -12.16 3.59 15.02
N ASP A 513 -10.95 3.62 14.43
CA ASP A 513 -10.32 4.85 13.97
C ASP A 513 -11.11 5.46 12.79
N ASP A 514 -11.15 6.78 12.72
CA ASP A 514 -11.81 7.50 11.62
C ASP A 514 -11.16 7.21 10.25
N ASP A 515 -9.84 6.97 10.24
CA ASP A 515 -9.08 6.72 9.02
C ASP A 515 -9.13 5.25 8.59
N SER A 516 -9.48 5.03 7.33
CA SER A 516 -9.63 3.71 6.71
C SER A 516 -8.32 2.90 6.68
N LEU A 517 -7.16 3.56 6.51
CA LEU A 517 -5.86 2.89 6.48
C LEU A 517 -5.49 2.30 7.85
N ILE A 518 -5.86 2.98 8.92
CA ILE A 518 -5.68 2.49 10.29
C ILE A 518 -6.56 1.26 10.52
N ARG A 519 -7.87 1.33 10.17
CA ARG A 519 -8.80 0.20 10.32
C ARG A 519 -8.36 -1.01 9.49
N HIS A 520 -7.97 -0.81 8.23
CA HIS A 520 -7.44 -1.84 7.35
C HIS A 520 -6.22 -2.54 7.96
N THR A 521 -5.26 -1.76 8.47
CA THR A 521 -4.03 -2.30 9.06
C THR A 521 -4.31 -3.06 10.37
N ALA A 522 -5.26 -2.60 11.17
CA ALA A 522 -5.68 -3.26 12.40
C ALA A 522 -6.26 -4.66 12.15
N ILE A 523 -7.12 -4.82 11.11
CA ILE A 523 -7.67 -6.12 10.72
C ILE A 523 -6.54 -7.12 10.42
N ARG A 524 -5.51 -6.70 9.68
CA ARG A 524 -4.35 -7.54 9.37
C ARG A 524 -3.59 -7.99 10.63
N GLY A 525 -3.60 -7.19 11.68
CA GLY A 525 -3.01 -7.53 12.97
C GLY A 525 -3.81 -8.59 13.75
N LEU A 526 -5.13 -8.64 13.52
CA LEU A 526 -6.06 -9.52 14.24
C LEU A 526 -6.39 -10.83 13.51
N GLN A 527 -5.99 -11.00 12.25
CA GLN A 527 -6.40 -12.13 11.39
C GLN A 527 -6.04 -13.52 11.91
N ASN A 528 -4.98 -13.63 12.70
CA ASN A 528 -4.46 -14.91 13.22
C ASN A 528 -4.92 -15.21 14.66
N LEU A 529 -5.79 -14.39 15.24
CA LEU A 529 -6.31 -14.62 16.57
C LEU A 529 -7.41 -15.69 16.59
N ASP A 530 -7.86 -16.04 17.76
CA ASP A 530 -8.89 -17.06 17.96
C ASP A 530 -10.21 -16.69 17.25
N LEU A 531 -11.03 -17.71 17.02
CA LEU A 531 -12.30 -17.58 16.33
C LEU A 531 -13.23 -16.53 16.96
N GLN A 532 -13.33 -16.51 18.30
CA GLN A 532 -14.24 -15.63 19.00
C GLN A 532 -13.83 -14.16 18.83
N THR A 533 -12.54 -13.88 18.95
CA THR A 533 -11.97 -12.53 18.74
C THR A 533 -12.25 -12.04 17.33
N ARG A 534 -12.01 -12.88 16.30
CA ARG A 534 -12.30 -12.51 14.90
C ARG A 534 -13.80 -12.26 14.66
N LEU A 535 -14.67 -13.11 15.16
CA LEU A 535 -16.12 -12.93 15.02
C LEU A 535 -16.62 -11.67 15.73
N THR A 536 -16.06 -11.35 16.89
CA THR A 536 -16.50 -10.20 17.69
C THR A 536 -16.05 -8.87 17.08
N HIS A 537 -14.81 -8.80 16.59
CA HIS A 537 -14.18 -7.54 16.23
C HIS A 537 -14.01 -7.34 14.72
N ILE A 538 -13.80 -8.41 13.93
CA ILE A 538 -13.59 -8.29 12.49
C ILE A 538 -14.92 -8.39 11.72
N ALA A 539 -15.86 -9.26 12.11
CA ALA A 539 -17.11 -9.42 11.36
C ALA A 539 -17.90 -8.10 11.20
N PRO A 540 -17.97 -7.18 12.18
CA PRO A 540 -18.60 -5.88 11.98
C PRO A 540 -17.96 -5.04 10.86
N LYS A 541 -16.69 -5.26 10.52
CA LYS A 541 -15.97 -4.53 9.45
C LYS A 541 -16.31 -5.02 8.04
N LEU A 542 -17.08 -6.09 7.91
CA LEU A 542 -17.72 -6.48 6.64
C LEU A 542 -18.70 -5.41 6.11
N TYR A 543 -19.19 -4.55 6.99
CA TYR A 543 -20.11 -3.43 6.68
C TYR A 543 -19.38 -2.08 6.59
N ASP A 544 -18.05 -2.05 6.61
CA ASP A 544 -17.32 -0.79 6.49
C ASP A 544 -17.64 -0.11 5.15
N ARG A 545 -17.83 1.20 5.18
CA ARG A 545 -18.12 1.99 3.97
C ARG A 545 -17.02 1.90 2.92
N VAL A 546 -15.77 1.68 3.36
CA VAL A 546 -14.58 1.66 2.50
C VAL A 546 -14.26 0.25 2.03
N LYS A 547 -14.14 0.05 0.72
CA LYS A 547 -13.89 -1.25 0.07
C LYS A 547 -12.65 -1.96 0.62
N GLY A 548 -11.52 -1.26 0.76
CA GLY A 548 -10.27 -1.84 1.26
C GLY A 548 -10.40 -2.44 2.66
N VAL A 549 -11.23 -1.86 3.52
CA VAL A 549 -11.51 -2.38 4.86
C VAL A 549 -12.38 -3.64 4.80
N ARG A 550 -13.48 -3.61 3.99
CA ARG A 550 -14.38 -4.77 3.85
C ARG A 550 -13.66 -6.00 3.29
N ILE A 551 -12.86 -5.82 2.24
CA ILE A 551 -12.15 -6.95 1.60
C ILE A 551 -11.08 -7.54 2.53
N GLU A 552 -10.42 -6.73 3.33
CA GLU A 552 -9.46 -7.22 4.32
C GLU A 552 -10.16 -7.99 5.44
N ALA A 553 -11.35 -7.52 5.89
CA ALA A 553 -12.18 -8.26 6.84
C ALA A 553 -12.60 -9.62 6.29
N ALA A 554 -13.03 -9.68 5.02
CA ALA A 554 -13.39 -10.95 4.37
C ALA A 554 -12.18 -11.89 4.25
N ALA A 555 -11.01 -11.40 3.90
CA ALA A 555 -9.78 -12.19 3.85
C ALA A 555 -9.42 -12.75 5.22
N ALA A 556 -9.49 -11.93 6.28
CA ALA A 556 -9.21 -12.34 7.66
C ALA A 556 -10.23 -13.37 8.20
N LEU A 557 -11.45 -13.39 7.69
CA LEU A 557 -12.52 -14.34 8.06
C LEU A 557 -12.59 -15.56 7.13
N ALA A 558 -11.75 -15.67 6.10
CA ALA A 558 -11.85 -16.71 5.08
C ALA A 558 -11.77 -18.15 5.63
N SER A 559 -11.07 -18.37 6.73
CA SER A 559 -10.95 -19.68 7.41
C SER A 559 -12.05 -19.94 8.45
N VAL A 560 -12.93 -18.97 8.69
CA VAL A 560 -14.03 -19.11 9.64
C VAL A 560 -15.17 -19.92 9.02
N PRO A 561 -15.67 -20.99 9.68
CA PRO A 561 -16.84 -21.71 9.17
C PRO A 561 -18.02 -20.75 9.04
N LYS A 562 -18.69 -20.75 7.87
CA LYS A 562 -19.87 -19.90 7.61
C LYS A 562 -20.96 -20.09 8.68
N THR A 563 -21.08 -21.30 9.22
CA THR A 563 -22.03 -21.63 10.30
C THR A 563 -21.74 -20.93 11.62
N SER A 564 -20.56 -20.31 11.77
CA SER A 564 -20.20 -19.51 12.94
C SER A 564 -20.53 -18.04 12.79
N LEU A 565 -20.83 -17.58 11.58
CA LEU A 565 -21.28 -16.22 11.28
C LEU A 565 -22.79 -16.12 11.55
N LYS A 566 -23.30 -14.93 11.86
CA LYS A 566 -24.74 -14.64 11.86
C LYS A 566 -25.25 -14.62 10.42
N ASP A 567 -26.55 -14.88 10.23
CA ASP A 567 -27.16 -14.95 8.89
C ASP A 567 -26.88 -13.68 8.04
N ASP A 568 -27.04 -12.49 8.63
CA ASP A 568 -26.74 -11.21 7.95
C ASP A 568 -25.26 -11.06 7.62
N ASP A 569 -24.36 -11.52 8.50
CA ASP A 569 -22.90 -11.46 8.30
C ASP A 569 -22.46 -12.41 7.18
N VAL A 570 -23.18 -13.51 6.91
CA VAL A 570 -22.87 -14.44 5.80
C VAL A 570 -23.04 -13.74 4.45
N GLU A 571 -24.11 -12.97 4.23
CA GLU A 571 -24.34 -12.24 2.98
C GLU A 571 -23.28 -11.15 2.78
N ALA A 572 -22.98 -10.36 3.83
CA ALA A 572 -21.95 -9.33 3.80
C ALA A 572 -20.54 -9.94 3.54
N PHE A 573 -20.23 -11.06 4.19
CA PHE A 573 -18.99 -11.80 3.97
C PHE A 573 -18.85 -12.27 2.53
N GLU A 574 -19.88 -12.88 1.95
CA GLU A 574 -19.85 -13.35 0.56
C GLU A 574 -19.71 -12.20 -0.44
N ALA A 575 -20.35 -11.05 -0.17
CA ALA A 575 -20.20 -9.86 -1.00
C ALA A 575 -18.77 -9.32 -0.95
N ALA A 576 -18.21 -9.11 0.24
CA ALA A 576 -16.84 -8.63 0.43
C ALA A 576 -15.79 -9.63 -0.10
N LEU A 577 -16.07 -10.94 0.00
CA LEU A 577 -15.21 -11.97 -0.56
C LEU A 577 -15.18 -11.94 -2.09
N ARG A 578 -16.32 -11.64 -2.75
CA ARG A 578 -16.35 -11.41 -4.20
C ARG A 578 -15.53 -10.17 -4.58
N GLU A 579 -15.65 -9.08 -3.83
CA GLU A 579 -14.81 -7.88 -4.02
C GLU A 579 -13.31 -8.21 -3.88
N TYR A 580 -12.93 -8.96 -2.84
CA TYR A 580 -11.54 -9.42 -2.64
C TYR A 580 -11.03 -10.24 -3.83
N GLN A 581 -11.79 -11.26 -4.24
CA GLN A 581 -11.42 -12.11 -5.38
C GLN A 581 -11.29 -11.31 -6.68
N ALA A 582 -12.16 -10.32 -6.90
CA ALA A 582 -12.08 -9.44 -8.07
C ALA A 582 -10.80 -8.61 -8.04
N ALA A 583 -10.44 -8.03 -6.89
CA ALA A 583 -9.20 -7.27 -6.71
C ALA A 583 -7.94 -8.14 -6.94
N MET A 584 -7.95 -9.37 -6.43
CA MET A 584 -6.83 -10.31 -6.65
C MET A 584 -6.73 -10.73 -8.12
N ARG A 585 -7.86 -11.00 -8.79
CA ARG A 585 -7.86 -11.38 -10.22
C ARG A 585 -7.43 -10.24 -11.13
N TYR A 586 -7.80 -9.00 -10.80
CA TYR A 586 -7.37 -7.82 -11.55
C TYR A 586 -5.84 -7.71 -11.64
N ASN A 587 -5.15 -8.10 -10.58
CA ASN A 587 -3.68 -8.08 -10.51
C ASN A 587 -3.05 -9.48 -10.59
N ALA A 588 -3.76 -10.47 -11.15
CA ALA A 588 -3.28 -11.85 -11.19
C ALA A 588 -2.12 -12.09 -12.19
N ASP A 589 -1.69 -11.06 -12.89
CA ASP A 589 -0.43 -10.99 -13.65
C ASP A 589 0.81 -10.90 -12.75
N PHE A 590 0.64 -10.69 -11.43
CA PHE A 590 1.73 -10.69 -10.43
C PHE A 590 1.64 -11.90 -9.50
N ALA A 591 2.80 -12.41 -9.09
CA ALA A 591 2.92 -13.57 -8.20
C ALA A 591 2.23 -13.37 -6.83
N PRO A 592 2.31 -12.21 -6.14
CA PRO A 592 1.65 -12.01 -4.86
C PRO A 592 0.13 -12.21 -4.90
N GLN A 593 -0.55 -11.80 -5.97
CA GLN A 593 -2.00 -11.93 -6.07
C GLN A 593 -2.45 -13.37 -6.35
N ARG A 594 -1.68 -14.12 -7.14
CA ARG A 594 -1.88 -15.57 -7.28
C ARG A 594 -1.67 -16.27 -5.94
N TYR A 595 -0.62 -15.92 -5.23
CA TYR A 595 -0.36 -16.42 -3.88
C TYR A 595 -1.52 -16.11 -2.91
N ASN A 596 -2.08 -14.92 -2.94
CA ASN A 596 -3.21 -14.54 -2.10
C ASN A 596 -4.49 -15.32 -2.46
N LEU A 597 -4.74 -15.60 -3.75
CA LEU A 597 -5.81 -16.51 -4.17
C LEU A 597 -5.55 -17.95 -3.68
N GLY A 598 -4.30 -18.38 -3.67
CA GLY A 598 -3.88 -19.66 -3.10
C GLY A 598 -4.14 -19.74 -1.60
N ASN A 599 -3.78 -18.68 -0.86
CA ASN A 599 -4.04 -18.58 0.59
C ASN A 599 -5.55 -18.62 0.88
N LEU A 600 -6.35 -17.91 0.09
CA LEU A 600 -7.80 -17.94 0.22
C LEU A 600 -8.35 -19.36 -0.01
N ALA A 601 -7.94 -20.03 -1.07
CA ALA A 601 -8.37 -21.40 -1.38
C ALA A 601 -7.95 -22.39 -0.26
N ALA A 602 -6.72 -22.28 0.24
CA ALA A 602 -6.23 -23.08 1.35
C ALA A 602 -7.02 -22.83 2.65
N ALA A 603 -7.34 -21.58 2.95
CA ALA A 603 -8.17 -21.20 4.10
C ALA A 603 -9.59 -21.76 4.01
N GLN A 604 -10.13 -21.91 2.80
CA GLN A 604 -11.44 -22.53 2.52
C GLN A 604 -11.38 -24.07 2.44
N GLY A 605 -10.21 -24.68 2.56
CA GLY A 605 -9.99 -26.12 2.48
C GLY A 605 -9.93 -26.68 1.05
N ASP A 606 -9.93 -25.83 0.02
CA ASP A 606 -9.77 -26.24 -1.39
C ASP A 606 -8.29 -26.39 -1.74
N ASN A 607 -7.71 -27.50 -1.33
CA ASN A 607 -6.28 -27.74 -1.48
C ASN A 607 -5.84 -27.79 -2.95
N ASP A 608 -6.65 -28.32 -3.85
CA ASP A 608 -6.30 -28.47 -5.26
C ASP A 608 -6.19 -27.10 -5.95
N LYS A 609 -7.15 -26.20 -5.68
CA LYS A 609 -7.06 -24.83 -6.17
C LYS A 609 -5.89 -24.07 -5.55
N ALA A 610 -5.64 -24.26 -4.26
CA ALA A 610 -4.49 -23.64 -3.60
C ALA A 610 -3.16 -24.04 -4.23
N ILE A 611 -2.96 -25.35 -4.49
CA ILE A 611 -1.78 -25.86 -5.20
C ILE A 611 -1.66 -25.20 -6.59
N GLY A 612 -2.75 -25.17 -7.36
CA GLY A 612 -2.75 -24.55 -8.69
C GLY A 612 -2.34 -23.08 -8.67
N TYR A 613 -2.88 -22.29 -7.72
CA TYR A 613 -2.54 -20.88 -7.60
C TYR A 613 -1.09 -20.65 -7.14
N TYR A 614 -0.58 -21.42 -6.19
CA TYR A 614 0.84 -21.32 -5.78
C TYR A 614 1.78 -21.69 -6.93
N GLN A 615 1.49 -22.74 -7.69
CA GLN A 615 2.28 -23.11 -8.87
C GLN A 615 2.27 -22.03 -9.94
N GLN A 616 1.11 -21.38 -10.16
CA GLN A 616 1.02 -20.24 -11.07
C GLN A 616 1.80 -19.03 -10.57
N ALA A 617 1.81 -18.75 -9.26
CA ALA A 617 2.63 -17.70 -8.68
C ALA A 617 4.13 -17.95 -8.91
N ILE A 618 4.59 -19.18 -8.68
CA ILE A 618 5.97 -19.60 -8.92
C ILE A 618 6.35 -19.52 -10.41
N LYS A 619 5.41 -19.81 -11.31
CA LYS A 619 5.63 -19.67 -12.77
C LYS A 619 5.81 -18.22 -13.19
N ILE A 620 5.10 -17.25 -12.56
CA ILE A 620 5.25 -15.83 -12.82
C ILE A 620 6.60 -15.33 -12.30
N ASP A 621 6.95 -15.68 -11.08
CA ASP A 621 8.19 -15.29 -10.41
C ASP A 621 8.70 -16.46 -9.58
N ASP A 622 9.76 -17.12 -10.04
CA ASP A 622 10.36 -18.28 -9.40
C ASP A 622 11.15 -17.93 -8.12
N GLN A 623 11.44 -16.64 -7.92
CA GLN A 623 12.06 -16.10 -6.70
C GLN A 623 11.02 -15.60 -5.68
N PHE A 624 9.73 -15.70 -5.99
CA PHE A 624 8.67 -15.40 -5.02
C PHE A 624 8.55 -16.55 -3.99
N TYR A 625 9.53 -16.63 -3.09
CA TYR A 625 9.67 -17.70 -2.09
C TYR A 625 8.44 -17.95 -1.21
N PRO A 626 7.59 -16.96 -0.84
CA PRO A 626 6.38 -17.23 -0.07
C PRO A 626 5.46 -18.28 -0.71
N ALA A 627 5.33 -18.29 -2.04
CA ALA A 627 4.51 -19.29 -2.73
C ALA A 627 5.13 -20.70 -2.65
N LYS A 628 6.46 -20.80 -2.78
CA LYS A 628 7.17 -22.09 -2.62
C LYS A 628 7.03 -22.65 -1.20
N VAL A 629 7.15 -21.79 -0.18
CA VAL A 629 7.01 -22.19 1.22
C VAL A 629 5.59 -22.69 1.51
N ASN A 630 4.56 -21.93 1.12
CA ASN A 630 3.17 -22.32 1.36
C ASN A 630 2.78 -23.58 0.56
N LEU A 631 3.29 -23.73 -0.66
CA LEU A 631 3.10 -24.95 -1.45
C LEU A 631 3.77 -26.16 -0.78
N ALA A 632 4.97 -25.98 -0.22
CA ALA A 632 5.65 -27.05 0.53
C ALA A 632 4.87 -27.44 1.79
N MET A 633 4.36 -26.47 2.55
CA MET A 633 3.50 -26.74 3.71
C MET A 633 2.22 -27.49 3.31
N LEU A 634 1.64 -27.13 2.17
CA LEU A 634 0.44 -27.81 1.66
C LEU A 634 0.74 -29.23 1.19
N PHE A 635 1.87 -29.46 0.52
CA PHE A 635 2.33 -30.80 0.14
C PHE A 635 2.62 -31.67 1.35
N ASN A 636 3.25 -31.13 2.41
CA ASN A 636 3.42 -31.88 3.65
C ASN A 636 2.06 -32.29 4.25
N ARG A 637 1.12 -31.36 4.37
CA ARG A 637 -0.22 -31.63 4.90
C ARG A 637 -0.99 -32.68 4.08
N THR A 638 -0.74 -32.77 2.78
CA THR A 638 -1.36 -33.75 1.88
C THR A 638 -0.54 -35.06 1.70
N GLY A 639 0.57 -35.19 2.43
CA GLY A 639 1.42 -36.40 2.46
C GLY A 639 2.48 -36.46 1.36
N ASN A 640 2.67 -35.42 0.54
CA ASN A 640 3.71 -35.37 -0.49
C ASN A 640 5.01 -34.77 0.05
N ASN A 641 5.59 -35.43 1.05
CA ASN A 641 6.70 -34.90 1.85
C ASN A 641 7.99 -34.70 1.04
N GLU A 642 8.27 -35.56 0.03
CA GLU A 642 9.48 -35.41 -0.81
C GLU A 642 9.38 -34.15 -1.70
N ALA A 643 8.22 -33.90 -2.31
CA ALA A 643 8.02 -32.65 -3.07
C ALA A 643 8.13 -31.39 -2.17
N ALA A 644 7.59 -31.45 -0.96
CA ALA A 644 7.72 -30.39 0.03
C ALA A 644 9.20 -30.14 0.39
N ALA A 645 9.96 -31.18 0.67
CA ALA A 645 11.39 -31.07 0.99
C ALA A 645 12.21 -30.47 -0.15
N ASN A 646 11.91 -30.84 -1.40
CA ASN A 646 12.60 -30.32 -2.57
C ASN A 646 12.34 -28.81 -2.75
N LEU A 647 11.08 -28.37 -2.62
CA LEU A 647 10.73 -26.93 -2.69
C LEU A 647 11.45 -26.12 -1.60
N LEU A 648 11.48 -26.61 -0.36
CA LEU A 648 12.19 -25.92 0.72
C LEU A 648 13.71 -25.87 0.49
N ARG A 649 14.32 -26.91 -0.11
CA ARG A 649 15.74 -26.88 -0.50
C ARG A 649 16.00 -25.84 -1.60
N GLU A 650 15.11 -25.70 -2.59
CA GLU A 650 15.19 -24.65 -3.60
C GLU A 650 15.13 -23.26 -2.96
N VAL A 651 14.19 -23.04 -2.02
CA VAL A 651 14.07 -21.78 -1.29
C VAL A 651 15.37 -21.45 -0.54
N ILE A 652 15.94 -22.42 0.18
CA ILE A 652 17.17 -22.23 0.97
C ILE A 652 18.37 -21.97 0.05
N ALA A 653 18.43 -22.61 -1.12
CA ALA A 653 19.50 -22.38 -2.09
C ALA A 653 19.43 -20.97 -2.71
N GLY A 654 18.23 -20.48 -3.01
CA GLY A 654 18.02 -19.15 -3.58
C GLY A 654 18.05 -18.00 -2.56
N ASN A 655 17.63 -18.27 -1.32
CA ASN A 655 17.65 -17.31 -0.21
C ASN A 655 18.12 -17.97 1.10
N PRO A 656 19.43 -18.09 1.33
CA PRO A 656 19.97 -18.69 2.54
C PRO A 656 19.61 -17.98 3.86
N GLN A 657 19.16 -16.72 3.77
CA GLN A 657 18.77 -15.91 4.94
C GLN A 657 17.32 -16.13 5.38
N LEU A 658 16.53 -16.89 4.62
CA LEU A 658 15.16 -17.23 5.00
C LEU A 658 15.17 -18.36 6.04
N HIS A 659 15.49 -18.01 7.28
CA HIS A 659 15.72 -18.97 8.37
C HIS A 659 14.48 -19.80 8.72
N GLU A 660 13.27 -19.27 8.48
CA GLU A 660 12.00 -19.99 8.65
C GLU A 660 11.87 -21.15 7.65
N ALA A 661 12.42 -21.02 6.45
CA ALA A 661 12.44 -22.14 5.49
C ALA A 661 13.40 -23.24 5.94
N VAL A 662 14.55 -22.87 6.53
CA VAL A 662 15.49 -23.82 7.14
C VAL A 662 14.84 -24.58 8.30
N TYR A 663 14.12 -23.87 9.15
CA TYR A 663 13.34 -24.44 10.26
C TYR A 663 12.27 -25.41 9.75
N SER A 664 11.48 -24.97 8.75
CA SER A 664 10.41 -25.78 8.16
C SER A 664 10.93 -27.07 7.52
N LEU A 665 12.06 -27.00 6.81
CA LEU A 665 12.70 -28.21 6.26
C LEU A 665 13.20 -29.14 7.37
N GLY A 666 13.78 -28.61 8.43
CA GLY A 666 14.22 -29.38 9.59
C GLY A 666 13.08 -30.14 10.25
N LEU A 667 11.91 -29.50 10.43
CA LEU A 667 10.71 -30.15 10.95
C LEU A 667 10.21 -31.25 10.03
N LEU A 668 10.10 -30.97 8.72
CA LEU A 668 9.64 -31.91 7.72
C LEU A 668 10.54 -33.18 7.67
N LEU A 669 11.85 -32.97 7.71
CA LEU A 669 12.81 -34.09 7.72
C LEU A 669 12.73 -34.93 9.00
N ALA A 670 12.46 -34.30 10.14
CA ALA A 670 12.22 -35.00 11.40
C ALA A 670 10.95 -35.89 11.34
N GLU A 671 9.88 -35.40 10.70
CA GLU A 671 8.66 -36.18 10.42
C GLU A 671 8.92 -37.34 9.46
N MET A 672 9.77 -37.12 8.45
CA MET A 672 10.19 -38.16 7.51
C MET A 672 11.18 -39.17 8.12
N GLY A 673 11.60 -38.99 9.37
CA GLY A 673 12.57 -39.87 10.04
C GLY A 673 14.03 -39.62 9.65
N LYS A 674 14.35 -38.60 8.86
CA LYS A 674 15.71 -38.19 8.47
C LYS A 674 16.34 -37.33 9.57
N LEU A 675 16.53 -37.97 10.75
CA LEU A 675 16.80 -37.24 12.01
C LEU A 675 18.15 -36.52 12.04
N GLU A 676 19.19 -37.06 11.37
CA GLU A 676 20.52 -36.45 11.32
C GLU A 676 20.48 -35.11 10.59
N GLU A 677 19.92 -35.10 9.36
CA GLU A 677 19.76 -33.86 8.55
C GLU A 677 18.84 -32.87 9.27
N ALA A 678 17.77 -33.37 9.90
CA ALA A 678 16.85 -32.56 10.69
C ALA A 678 17.55 -31.85 11.87
N ALA A 679 18.36 -32.57 12.66
CA ALA A 679 19.07 -31.99 13.80
C ALA A 679 20.06 -30.92 13.36
N GLU A 680 20.73 -31.10 12.22
CA GLU A 680 21.65 -30.09 11.66
C GLU A 680 20.90 -28.81 11.25
N LEU A 681 19.83 -28.96 10.46
CA LEU A 681 19.04 -27.80 9.99
C LEU A 681 18.34 -27.07 11.12
N LEU A 682 17.76 -27.79 12.09
CA LEU A 682 17.16 -27.21 13.28
C LEU A 682 18.18 -26.45 14.13
N GLY A 683 19.42 -26.96 14.19
CA GLY A 683 20.52 -26.26 14.83
C GLY A 683 20.89 -24.96 14.13
N ARG A 684 21.04 -24.99 12.80
CA ARG A 684 21.28 -23.77 11.99
C ARG A 684 20.16 -22.76 12.17
N ALA A 685 18.91 -23.18 12.11
CA ALA A 685 17.78 -22.28 12.34
C ALA A 685 17.80 -21.67 13.75
N ALA A 686 18.13 -22.47 14.77
CA ALA A 686 18.22 -22.01 16.15
C ALA A 686 19.38 -21.00 16.38
N ASP A 687 20.51 -21.19 15.70
CA ASP A 687 21.65 -20.26 15.79
C ASP A 687 21.36 -18.94 15.07
N SER A 688 20.54 -18.98 14.02
CA SER A 688 20.13 -17.78 13.26
C SER A 688 18.95 -17.01 13.89
N MET A 689 18.17 -17.66 14.76
CA MET A 689 17.02 -17.10 15.45
C MET A 689 17.12 -17.33 16.97
N PRO A 690 18.11 -16.75 17.67
CA PRO A 690 18.44 -17.09 19.06
C PRO A 690 17.31 -16.83 20.04
N GLU A 691 16.50 -15.80 19.82
CA GLU A 691 15.35 -15.47 20.67
C GLU A 691 14.12 -16.36 20.43
N TYR A 692 14.07 -17.07 19.30
CA TYR A 692 13.02 -18.03 18.99
C TYR A 692 13.49 -19.46 19.36
N THR A 693 13.17 -19.89 20.58
CA THR A 693 13.73 -21.09 21.19
C THR A 693 13.19 -22.42 20.63
N ARG A 694 12.05 -22.38 19.92
CA ARG A 694 11.39 -23.58 19.39
C ARG A 694 12.27 -24.42 18.44
N PRO A 695 13.06 -23.83 17.51
CA PRO A 695 14.03 -24.59 16.71
C PRO A 695 15.06 -25.35 17.57
N ARG A 696 15.54 -24.71 18.62
CA ARG A 696 16.51 -25.33 19.56
C ARG A 696 15.91 -26.52 20.29
N TYR A 697 14.67 -26.37 20.75
CA TYR A 697 13.93 -27.48 21.37
C TYR A 697 13.70 -28.65 20.40
N ASN A 698 13.28 -28.36 19.17
CA ASN A 698 13.06 -29.39 18.16
C ASN A 698 14.38 -30.09 17.73
N GLN A 699 15.50 -29.35 17.71
CA GLN A 699 16.84 -29.90 17.55
C GLN A 699 17.13 -30.93 18.67
N ALA A 700 16.87 -30.54 19.92
CA ALA A 700 17.07 -31.41 21.06
C ALA A 700 16.26 -32.71 20.94
N LEU A 701 14.99 -32.62 20.55
CA LEU A 701 14.13 -33.79 20.36
C LEU A 701 14.69 -34.74 19.27
N ALA A 702 15.19 -34.17 18.15
CA ALA A 702 15.82 -34.98 17.11
C ALA A 702 17.11 -35.68 17.61
N LEU A 703 17.97 -34.95 18.33
CA LEU A 703 19.20 -35.48 18.94
C LEU A 703 18.90 -36.56 19.98
N LEU A 704 17.89 -36.37 20.82
CA LEU A 704 17.48 -37.41 21.80
C LEU A 704 16.98 -38.70 21.14
N LYS A 705 16.23 -38.57 20.04
CA LYS A 705 15.82 -39.73 19.22
C LYS A 705 17.02 -40.45 18.57
N LEU A 706 18.06 -39.70 18.19
CA LEU A 706 19.33 -40.21 17.71
C LEU A 706 20.23 -40.83 18.81
N LYS A 707 19.79 -40.76 20.06
CA LYS A 707 20.56 -41.13 21.26
C LYS A 707 21.83 -40.29 21.51
N ARG A 708 21.88 -39.10 20.92
CA ARG A 708 22.94 -38.10 21.12
C ARG A 708 22.57 -37.24 22.34
N TYR A 709 22.58 -37.91 23.52
CA TYR A 709 21.96 -37.37 24.74
C TYR A 709 22.65 -36.10 25.24
N GLU A 710 24.00 -36.06 25.20
CA GLU A 710 24.78 -34.89 25.66
C GLU A 710 24.46 -33.64 24.80
N GLU A 711 24.37 -33.83 23.48
CA GLU A 711 24.06 -32.73 22.59
C GLU A 711 22.58 -32.26 22.72
N GLY A 712 21.66 -33.22 22.94
CA GLY A 712 20.27 -32.91 23.23
C GLY A 712 20.09 -32.17 24.56
N GLU A 713 20.85 -32.55 25.58
CA GLU A 713 20.90 -31.83 26.88
C GLU A 713 21.37 -30.40 26.67
N GLN A 714 22.49 -30.20 25.96
CA GLN A 714 23.00 -28.83 25.71
C GLN A 714 22.00 -27.94 24.95
N ALA A 715 21.32 -28.53 23.98
CA ALA A 715 20.30 -27.78 23.24
C ALA A 715 19.12 -27.38 24.15
N LEU A 716 18.66 -28.26 25.04
CA LEU A 716 17.61 -27.94 26.02
C LEU A 716 18.04 -26.89 27.03
N LEU A 717 19.27 -26.96 27.52
CA LEU A 717 19.83 -25.97 28.46
C LEU A 717 19.87 -24.58 27.80
N LYS A 718 20.35 -24.49 26.55
CA LYS A 718 20.33 -23.21 25.78
C LYS A 718 18.92 -22.66 25.60
N ALA A 719 17.93 -23.52 25.32
CA ALA A 719 16.55 -23.09 25.21
C ALA A 719 15.99 -22.54 26.53
N LEU A 720 16.35 -23.18 27.68
CA LEU A 720 15.94 -22.75 29.02
C LEU A 720 16.73 -21.51 29.55
N GLU A 721 17.89 -21.21 28.96
CA GLU A 721 18.58 -19.94 29.23
C GLU A 721 17.75 -18.74 28.77
N VAL A 722 17.11 -18.85 27.60
CA VAL A 722 16.26 -17.82 26.99
C VAL A 722 14.85 -17.84 27.58
N GLU A 723 14.26 -19.04 27.71
CA GLU A 723 12.90 -19.22 28.24
C GLU A 723 12.87 -20.07 29.52
N PRO A 724 13.35 -19.57 30.67
CA PRO A 724 13.46 -20.36 31.90
C PRO A 724 12.08 -20.79 32.50
N ALA A 725 10.99 -20.12 32.12
CA ALA A 725 9.63 -20.47 32.54
C ALA A 725 8.94 -21.52 31.65
N ASN A 726 9.61 -22.00 30.58
CA ASN A 726 8.99 -22.92 29.63
C ASN A 726 8.90 -24.35 30.21
N ARG A 727 7.68 -24.74 30.58
CA ARG A 727 7.37 -26.02 31.24
C ARG A 727 7.68 -27.24 30.38
N GLU A 728 7.49 -27.13 29.05
CA GLU A 728 7.75 -28.24 28.12
C GLU A 728 9.26 -28.56 28.04
N TYR A 729 10.11 -27.52 27.95
CA TYR A 729 11.56 -27.67 27.88
C TYR A 729 12.12 -28.21 29.21
N PHE A 730 11.65 -27.64 30.31
CA PHE A 730 12.00 -28.14 31.64
C PHE A 730 11.63 -29.61 31.82
N SER A 731 10.40 -29.98 31.50
CA SER A 731 9.91 -31.35 31.66
C SER A 731 10.66 -32.34 30.82
N THR A 732 11.01 -31.97 29.57
CA THR A 732 11.78 -32.80 28.65
C THR A 732 13.18 -33.10 29.23
N LEU A 733 13.87 -32.06 29.72
CA LEU A 733 15.21 -32.22 30.31
C LEU A 733 15.15 -32.98 31.64
N ALA A 734 14.15 -32.68 32.47
CA ALA A 734 13.93 -33.42 33.73
C ALA A 734 13.70 -34.92 33.48
N ASN A 735 12.87 -35.26 32.51
CA ASN A 735 12.60 -36.65 32.13
C ASN A 735 13.85 -37.33 31.58
N LEU A 736 14.71 -36.65 30.83
CA LEU A 736 15.99 -37.17 30.38
C LEU A 736 16.84 -37.54 31.63
N TYR A 737 17.02 -36.65 32.59
CA TYR A 737 17.82 -36.90 33.78
C TYR A 737 17.26 -38.04 34.65
N LEU A 738 15.96 -38.08 34.84
CA LEU A 738 15.31 -39.16 35.62
C LEU A 738 15.48 -40.53 34.93
N SER A 739 15.35 -40.60 33.58
CA SER A 739 15.46 -41.84 32.84
C SER A 739 16.88 -42.46 32.90
N PHE A 740 17.89 -41.61 33.11
CA PHE A 740 19.29 -42.06 33.31
C PHE A 740 19.72 -42.05 34.79
N ASN A 741 18.81 -41.85 35.74
CA ASN A 741 19.08 -41.75 37.18
C ASN A 741 20.11 -40.69 37.55
N LEU A 742 20.13 -39.57 36.79
CA LEU A 742 21.04 -38.42 36.96
C LEU A 742 20.45 -37.43 37.99
N ILE A 743 20.24 -37.88 39.21
CA ILE A 743 19.50 -37.14 40.27
C ILE A 743 20.18 -35.83 40.60
N ASP A 744 21.51 -35.77 40.61
CA ASP A 744 22.22 -34.53 40.94
C ASP A 744 22.02 -33.46 39.84
N ARG A 745 22.03 -33.87 38.53
CA ARG A 745 21.69 -32.95 37.45
C ARG A 745 20.23 -32.49 37.53
N ALA A 746 19.29 -33.37 37.84
CA ALA A 746 17.90 -33.01 38.04
C ALA A 746 17.73 -32.01 39.17
N ARG A 747 18.52 -32.15 40.27
CA ARG A 747 18.50 -31.19 41.39
C ARG A 747 19.03 -29.83 40.96
N THR A 748 20.16 -29.78 40.27
CA THR A 748 20.74 -28.54 39.72
C THR A 748 19.75 -27.83 38.78
N LEU A 749 19.08 -28.58 37.91
CA LEU A 749 18.04 -28.01 37.01
C LEU A 749 16.90 -27.36 37.83
N VAL A 750 16.41 -28.05 38.86
CA VAL A 750 15.38 -27.50 39.73
C VAL A 750 15.84 -26.21 40.45
N GLU A 751 17.05 -26.26 41.05
CA GLU A 751 17.61 -25.08 41.75
C GLU A 751 17.77 -23.88 40.82
N THR A 752 18.39 -24.06 39.66
CA THR A 752 18.61 -23.02 38.68
C THR A 752 17.28 -22.45 38.15
N THR A 753 16.27 -23.33 37.91
CA THR A 753 14.98 -22.88 37.40
C THR A 753 14.21 -22.09 38.49
N LEU A 754 14.19 -22.58 39.75
CA LEU A 754 13.51 -21.86 40.86
C LEU A 754 14.23 -20.57 41.27
N GLU A 755 15.50 -20.43 41.04
CA GLU A 755 16.22 -19.17 41.22
C GLU A 755 15.72 -18.08 40.22
N LYS A 756 15.46 -18.47 38.97
CA LYS A 756 14.96 -17.56 37.93
C LYS A 756 13.43 -17.40 37.95
N VAL A 757 12.70 -18.48 38.27
CA VAL A 757 11.24 -18.58 38.26
C VAL A 757 10.77 -19.29 39.57
N PRO A 758 10.62 -18.57 40.68
CA PRO A 758 10.35 -19.17 42.01
C PRO A 758 9.07 -19.98 42.08
N ASP A 759 8.08 -19.71 41.27
CA ASP A 759 6.77 -20.35 41.20
C ASP A 759 6.60 -21.39 40.08
N HIS A 760 7.72 -21.83 39.42
CA HIS A 760 7.67 -22.82 38.36
C HIS A 760 7.13 -24.15 38.86
N ALA A 761 5.89 -24.50 38.49
CA ALA A 761 5.11 -25.62 39.07
C ALA A 761 5.80 -26.98 38.94
N GLU A 762 6.34 -27.31 37.74
CA GLU A 762 7.03 -28.59 37.45
C GLU A 762 8.35 -28.70 38.22
N ALA A 763 9.06 -27.59 38.40
CA ALA A 763 10.29 -27.57 39.21
C ALA A 763 10.02 -27.78 40.69
N LEU A 764 8.93 -27.19 41.23
CA LEU A 764 8.50 -27.42 42.60
C LEU A 764 8.09 -28.90 42.80
N GLN A 765 7.33 -29.48 41.89
CA GLN A 765 6.95 -30.89 41.95
C GLN A 765 8.17 -31.83 41.90
N LEU A 766 9.09 -31.58 41.00
CA LEU A 766 10.31 -32.39 40.89
C LEU A 766 11.20 -32.25 42.14
N ARG A 767 11.31 -31.05 42.71
CA ARG A 767 12.00 -30.83 43.98
C ARG A 767 11.44 -31.71 45.09
N ASP A 768 10.13 -31.73 45.25
CA ASP A 768 9.47 -32.49 46.30
C ASP A 768 9.61 -34.00 46.05
N LEU A 769 9.55 -34.46 44.83
CA LEU A 769 9.84 -35.86 44.44
C LEU A 769 11.27 -36.29 44.81
N ILE A 770 12.28 -35.47 44.48
CA ILE A 770 13.69 -35.73 44.82
C ILE A 770 13.90 -35.78 46.35
N ARG A 771 13.21 -34.93 47.11
CA ARG A 771 13.29 -34.90 48.57
C ARG A 771 12.69 -36.15 49.20
N GLN A 772 11.56 -36.64 48.70
CA GLN A 772 10.89 -37.84 49.18
C GLN A 772 11.70 -39.11 48.96
N ASN A 773 12.41 -39.22 47.86
CA ASN A 773 13.28 -40.39 47.55
C ASN A 773 14.62 -40.38 48.34
N ARG A 774 14.91 -39.39 49.18
CA ARG A 774 16.11 -39.30 50.02
C ARG A 774 15.87 -39.72 51.45
N THR A 775 14.67 -40.07 51.85
CA THR A 775 14.40 -40.68 53.17
C THR A 775 14.66 -42.20 53.06
N PRO A 776 15.82 -42.70 53.51
CA PRO A 776 16.01 -44.15 53.62
C PRO A 776 15.09 -44.70 54.68
N PRO A 777 14.74 -45.99 54.60
CA PRO A 777 14.02 -46.65 55.68
C PRO A 777 14.81 -46.69 56.95
#